data_02ee484b5eb3c1c1b7f0bb911687ba42
#
_entry.id   02ee484b5eb3c1c1b7f0bb911687ba42
#
_cell.length_a   1.000
_cell.length_b   1.000
_cell.length_c   1.000
_cell.angle_alpha   90.00
_cell.angle_beta   90.00
_cell.angle_gamma   90.00
#
_symmetry.space_group_name_H-M   'P 1'
#
loop_
_entity.id
_entity.type
_entity.pdbx_description
1 polymer ?
#
loop_
_entity_poly.entity_id
_entity_poly.type
_entity_poly.pdbx_seq_one_letter_code
_entity_poly.pdbx_strand_id
1 'polypeptide(L)'
;MNNQFELVSKYRPQGDQPRAIQQLIEGIKAGKKHQTLLGATGTGKTFTISNVIKEVNRPTLIIAHNKTLAGQLYSEFKEFFPNNAVEYFVSYYDYFQPEAYVPSSDTFIEKDSSVNDEIDKLRHSATSALFERRDVIIIASVSCIYGLGSPEEYSELVVSLRTGMDLERNQLLHKLVDVQYERNDIDFRRGTFRVRGDVVEIFPASRDEHCIRVEFFGDEIDRIREVDALTGEILGERDHVAIFPASHFVTREEKMKIAIENIEKELEERLAELREQGQLLQAQRLEQRTNYDLEMMREMGFCSGIENYSRHLTLRPPGSTPYTLMDYFPKDLLIVIDESHVTLPQIRGMFNGDQARKQVLVDHGFRLPSALDNRPLRFEEFQKHIDQAIYVSATPGPFELEHTPEMVEQIIRPTGLLDPIIDVRPIQGQIDDLLGEIQARVERNERVLVTTLTKKMSEDLTDYLKDIGIKVTYLHSEIKTLERIEIIRDLRMGKHDVLIGINLLREGLDIPEVSLVAILDADKEGFLRSERSLIQTIGRAARNSNGRVIMYADKMTNSMEIAINETKRRREIQEEYNKKHGITPQTIQKEIRDVIRATQAAETTEAYDTAPKLTGLSKKERDKVIAEMEVEMKEAAKALNFERAAELRDLILELKSEG
;
A
#
# COMPACT_ATOMS: atom_id res chain seq x y z
N MET A 1 9.00 28.78 9.58
CA MET A 1 9.19 27.68 8.59
C MET A 1 8.43 28.03 7.34
N ASN A 2 9.00 27.79 6.18
CA ASN A 2 8.35 28.10 4.90
C ASN A 2 7.27 27.03 4.63
N ASN A 3 6.00 27.37 4.74
CA ASN A 3 4.85 26.43 4.56
C ASN A 3 4.49 26.26 3.07
N GLN A 4 5.45 26.47 2.16
CA GLN A 4 5.23 26.36 0.72
C GLN A 4 5.99 25.17 0.15
N PHE A 5 5.38 24.49 -0.81
CA PHE A 5 6.04 23.42 -1.54
C PHE A 5 7.07 23.99 -2.52
N GLU A 6 8.30 23.51 -2.40
CA GLU A 6 9.42 23.87 -3.26
C GLU A 6 9.79 22.66 -4.15
N LEU A 7 9.36 22.73 -5.42
CA LEU A 7 9.68 21.68 -6.39
C LEU A 7 11.10 21.86 -6.93
N VAL A 8 11.98 20.91 -6.64
CA VAL A 8 13.34 20.85 -7.15
C VAL A 8 13.42 19.81 -8.27
N SER A 9 13.69 20.24 -9.49
CA SER A 9 13.78 19.32 -10.63
C SER A 9 14.69 19.86 -11.72
N LYS A 10 15.44 18.96 -12.35
CA LYS A 10 16.21 19.25 -13.57
C LYS A 10 15.32 19.30 -14.82
N TYR A 11 14.09 18.78 -14.71
CA TYR A 11 13.13 18.69 -15.80
C TYR A 11 12.19 19.89 -15.81
N ARG A 12 11.71 20.23 -17.02
CA ARG A 12 10.62 21.18 -17.21
C ARG A 12 9.43 20.45 -17.83
N PRO A 13 8.20 20.88 -17.54
CA PRO A 13 7.03 20.29 -18.18
C PRO A 13 7.10 20.35 -19.72
N GLN A 14 6.88 19.21 -20.36
CA GLN A 14 6.95 19.04 -21.81
C GLN A 14 5.77 18.23 -22.34
N GLY A 15 5.55 18.25 -23.64
CA GLY A 15 4.46 17.53 -24.27
C GLY A 15 3.09 18.04 -23.81
N ASP A 16 2.27 17.13 -23.32
CA ASP A 16 0.95 17.44 -22.76
C ASP A 16 0.99 17.95 -21.31
N GLN A 17 2.13 17.80 -20.64
CA GLN A 17 2.24 18.12 -19.20
C GLN A 17 1.83 19.57 -18.87
N PRO A 18 2.27 20.62 -19.59
CA PRO A 18 1.88 22.00 -19.28
C PRO A 18 0.35 22.19 -19.32
N ARG A 19 -0.31 21.63 -20.35
CA ARG A 19 -1.77 21.69 -20.50
C ARG A 19 -2.46 20.89 -19.39
N ALA A 20 -2.00 19.69 -19.11
CA ALA A 20 -2.57 18.83 -18.07
C ALA A 20 -2.46 19.48 -16.67
N ILE A 21 -1.29 20.04 -16.34
CA ILE A 21 -1.07 20.79 -15.09
C ILE A 21 -2.06 21.93 -14.98
N GLN A 22 -2.16 22.76 -16.02
CA GLN A 22 -3.07 23.91 -16.03
C GLN A 22 -4.55 23.48 -15.84
N GLN A 23 -5.01 22.48 -16.59
CA GLN A 23 -6.39 22.00 -16.51
C GLN A 23 -6.73 21.44 -15.12
N LEU A 24 -5.81 20.67 -14.51
CA LEU A 24 -5.99 20.14 -13.16
C LEU A 24 -6.08 21.27 -12.12
N ILE A 25 -5.18 22.28 -12.21
CA ILE A 25 -5.17 23.41 -11.29
C ILE A 25 -6.45 24.24 -11.45
N GLU A 26 -6.88 24.53 -12.68
CA GLU A 26 -8.13 25.23 -12.96
C GLU A 26 -9.34 24.48 -12.40
N GLY A 27 -9.36 23.14 -12.55
CA GLY A 27 -10.39 22.30 -11.98
C GLY A 27 -10.45 22.35 -10.46
N ILE A 28 -9.28 22.33 -9.78
CA ILE A 28 -9.19 22.47 -8.32
C ILE A 28 -9.68 23.86 -7.89
N LYS A 29 -9.24 24.93 -8.56
CA LYS A 29 -9.68 26.31 -8.27
C LYS A 29 -11.18 26.51 -8.52
N ALA A 30 -11.76 25.81 -9.50
CA ALA A 30 -13.19 25.82 -9.79
C ALA A 30 -14.02 24.95 -8.81
N GLY A 31 -13.38 24.26 -7.85
CA GLY A 31 -14.05 23.42 -6.87
C GLY A 31 -14.54 22.07 -7.44
N LYS A 32 -13.99 21.59 -8.55
CA LYS A 32 -14.31 20.25 -9.07
C LYS A 32 -13.93 19.19 -8.03
N LYS A 33 -14.90 18.41 -7.59
CA LYS A 33 -14.67 17.35 -6.58
C LYS A 33 -13.83 16.19 -7.13
N HIS A 34 -14.05 15.80 -8.37
CA HIS A 34 -13.40 14.69 -9.04
C HIS A 34 -12.75 15.14 -10.34
N GLN A 35 -11.51 14.77 -10.56
CA GLN A 35 -10.79 14.97 -11.81
C GLN A 35 -9.98 13.72 -12.14
N THR A 36 -9.87 13.33 -13.40
CA THR A 36 -9.06 12.20 -13.83
C THR A 36 -7.95 12.66 -14.77
N LEU A 37 -6.71 12.29 -14.44
CA LEU A 37 -5.56 12.35 -15.32
C LEU A 37 -5.43 11.02 -16.05
N LEU A 38 -5.88 10.96 -17.30
CA LEU A 38 -5.69 9.83 -18.20
C LEU A 38 -4.27 9.96 -18.80
N GLY A 39 -3.32 9.31 -18.15
CA GLY A 39 -1.92 9.40 -18.55
C GLY A 39 -1.40 8.09 -19.12
N ALA A 40 -0.96 8.09 -20.38
CA ALA A 40 -0.29 6.93 -20.96
C ALA A 40 0.96 6.55 -20.15
N THR A 41 1.38 5.30 -20.24
CA THR A 41 2.58 4.83 -19.54
C THR A 41 3.83 5.60 -20.01
N GLY A 42 4.65 6.09 -19.06
CA GLY A 42 5.88 6.80 -19.37
C GLY A 42 5.73 8.28 -19.77
N THR A 43 4.55 8.87 -19.57
CA THR A 43 4.32 10.31 -19.85
C THR A 43 4.76 11.25 -18.71
N GLY A 44 5.22 10.71 -17.56
CA GLY A 44 5.67 11.50 -16.42
C GLY A 44 4.51 12.01 -15.56
N LYS A 45 3.50 11.17 -15.30
CA LYS A 45 2.34 11.50 -14.46
C LYS A 45 2.73 12.02 -13.08
N THR A 46 3.72 11.37 -12.41
CA THR A 46 4.24 11.79 -11.10
C THR A 46 4.74 13.22 -11.13
N PHE A 47 5.49 13.58 -12.18
CA PHE A 47 6.01 14.94 -12.34
C PHE A 47 4.89 15.97 -12.57
N THR A 48 3.86 15.60 -13.33
CA THR A 48 2.66 16.44 -13.52
C THR A 48 1.97 16.70 -12.19
N ILE A 49 1.72 15.65 -11.39
CA ILE A 49 1.10 15.77 -10.06
C ILE A 49 1.97 16.61 -9.12
N SER A 50 3.31 16.44 -9.15
CA SER A 50 4.22 17.25 -8.34
C SER A 50 4.11 18.75 -8.66
N ASN A 51 3.98 19.12 -9.95
CA ASN A 51 3.75 20.52 -10.34
C ASN A 51 2.37 21.03 -9.88
N VAL A 52 1.34 20.20 -9.92
CA VAL A 52 0.01 20.57 -9.40
C VAL A 52 0.07 20.82 -7.90
N ILE A 53 0.71 19.93 -7.13
CA ILE A 53 0.86 20.07 -5.67
C ILE A 53 1.58 21.37 -5.33
N LYS A 54 2.68 21.66 -6.01
CA LYS A 54 3.43 22.91 -5.82
C LYS A 54 2.56 24.15 -6.00
N GLU A 55 1.78 24.21 -7.09
CA GLU A 55 0.97 25.38 -7.43
C GLU A 55 -0.29 25.53 -6.55
N VAL A 56 -0.87 24.41 -6.13
CA VAL A 56 -2.07 24.41 -5.27
C VAL A 56 -1.71 24.64 -3.81
N ASN A 57 -0.52 24.25 -3.42
CA ASN A 57 0.06 24.44 -2.08
C ASN A 57 -0.84 23.93 -0.93
N ARG A 58 -1.37 22.70 -1.06
CA ARG A 58 -2.26 22.06 -0.09
C ARG A 58 -1.64 20.75 0.43
N PRO A 59 -1.85 20.40 1.71
CA PRO A 59 -1.50 19.08 2.22
C PRO A 59 -2.11 17.99 1.33
N THR A 60 -1.29 17.01 0.95
CA THR A 60 -1.67 16.03 -0.08
C THR A 60 -1.49 14.60 0.43
N LEU A 61 -2.51 13.78 0.22
CA LEU A 61 -2.46 12.33 0.43
C LEU A 61 -2.43 11.62 -0.94
N ILE A 62 -1.40 10.84 -1.18
CA ILE A 62 -1.25 10.02 -2.39
C ILE A 62 -1.47 8.57 -2.00
N ILE A 63 -2.49 7.92 -2.57
CA ILE A 63 -2.85 6.54 -2.26
C ILE A 63 -2.43 5.63 -3.41
N ALA A 64 -1.61 4.63 -3.10
CA ALA A 64 -1.20 3.57 -4.01
C ALA A 64 -1.78 2.22 -3.54
N HIS A 65 -2.04 1.31 -4.47
CA HIS A 65 -2.69 0.04 -4.16
C HIS A 65 -1.77 -0.97 -3.43
N ASN A 66 -0.44 -0.79 -3.44
CA ASN A 66 0.48 -1.65 -2.70
C ASN A 66 1.72 -0.91 -2.16
N LYS A 67 2.48 -1.60 -1.27
CA LYS A 67 3.68 -1.05 -0.64
C LYS A 67 4.80 -0.73 -1.64
N THR A 68 5.00 -1.56 -2.66
CA THR A 68 6.09 -1.39 -3.64
C THR A 68 5.91 -0.13 -4.46
N LEU A 69 4.69 0.09 -4.98
CA LEU A 69 4.37 1.32 -5.71
C LEU A 69 4.43 2.55 -4.79
N ALA A 70 3.91 2.43 -3.57
CA ALA A 70 4.00 3.50 -2.57
C ALA A 70 5.47 3.85 -2.27
N GLY A 71 6.36 2.87 -2.12
CA GLY A 71 7.80 3.09 -1.92
C GLY A 71 8.49 3.77 -3.10
N GLN A 72 8.13 3.37 -4.32
CA GLN A 72 8.62 4.04 -5.53
C GLN A 72 8.18 5.50 -5.60
N LEU A 73 6.89 5.77 -5.38
CA LEU A 73 6.35 7.13 -5.35
C LEU A 73 7.00 7.97 -4.24
N TYR A 74 7.17 7.38 -3.05
CA TYR A 74 7.85 8.06 -1.94
C TYR A 74 9.25 8.54 -2.33
N SER A 75 10.06 7.68 -2.96
CA SER A 75 11.39 8.05 -3.44
C SER A 75 11.33 9.16 -4.50
N GLU A 76 10.42 9.06 -5.47
CA GLU A 76 10.25 10.06 -6.52
C GLU A 76 9.82 11.43 -5.94
N PHE A 77 8.83 11.45 -5.04
CA PHE A 77 8.37 12.68 -4.40
C PHE A 77 9.43 13.29 -3.47
N LYS A 78 10.22 12.47 -2.80
CA LYS A 78 11.33 12.94 -1.95
C LYS A 78 12.44 13.61 -2.76
N GLU A 79 12.71 13.12 -3.98
CA GLU A 79 13.62 13.78 -4.93
C GLU A 79 13.05 15.12 -5.43
N PHE A 80 11.73 15.21 -5.67
CA PHE A 80 11.08 16.43 -6.13
C PHE A 80 10.87 17.47 -5.03
N PHE A 81 10.72 17.06 -3.78
CA PHE A 81 10.45 17.93 -2.64
C PHE A 81 11.42 17.68 -1.47
N PRO A 82 12.75 17.86 -1.68
CA PRO A 82 13.76 17.54 -0.67
C PRO A 82 13.66 18.39 0.60
N ASN A 83 13.07 19.59 0.51
CA ASN A 83 12.96 20.55 1.61
C ASN A 83 11.58 20.52 2.30
N ASN A 84 10.64 19.70 1.81
CA ASN A 84 9.28 19.58 2.35
C ASN A 84 9.10 18.25 3.08
N ALA A 85 8.02 18.13 3.85
CA ALA A 85 7.69 16.89 4.54
C ALA A 85 7.05 15.90 3.56
N VAL A 86 7.86 15.01 3.01
CA VAL A 86 7.41 13.86 2.24
C VAL A 86 7.49 12.64 3.14
N GLU A 87 6.33 12.08 3.47
CA GLU A 87 6.15 11.06 4.49
C GLU A 87 5.61 9.76 3.89
N TYR A 88 5.82 8.64 4.59
CA TYR A 88 5.45 7.31 4.14
C TYR A 88 4.53 6.63 5.14
N PHE A 89 3.36 6.18 4.68
CA PHE A 89 2.34 5.57 5.54
C PHE A 89 1.77 4.30 4.92
N VAL A 90 2.37 3.17 5.22
CA VAL A 90 1.92 1.86 4.76
C VAL A 90 1.68 0.93 5.96
N SER A 91 1.20 -0.28 5.72
CA SER A 91 1.10 -1.29 6.79
C SER A 91 2.48 -1.56 7.38
N TYR A 92 2.62 -1.45 8.71
CA TYR A 92 3.88 -1.64 9.43
C TYR A 92 4.21 -3.11 9.73
N TYR A 93 3.38 -4.04 9.24
CA TYR A 93 3.67 -5.46 9.38
C TYR A 93 4.54 -5.96 8.23
N ASP A 94 5.65 -6.62 8.54
CA ASP A 94 6.45 -7.40 7.57
C ASP A 94 5.73 -8.69 7.24
N TYR A 95 5.22 -9.34 8.29
CA TYR A 95 4.34 -10.48 8.21
C TYR A 95 3.06 -10.18 8.99
N PHE A 96 1.92 -10.51 8.43
CA PHE A 96 0.63 -10.33 9.08
C PHE A 96 -0.29 -11.51 8.77
N GLN A 97 -0.50 -12.34 9.78
CA GLN A 97 -1.56 -13.35 9.79
C GLN A 97 -2.69 -12.81 10.66
N PRO A 98 -3.83 -12.43 10.08
CA PRO A 98 -4.95 -11.99 10.87
C PRO A 98 -5.53 -13.13 11.70
N GLU A 99 -6.01 -12.80 12.88
CA GLU A 99 -6.80 -13.71 13.68
C GLU A 99 -8.00 -14.22 12.88
N ALA A 100 -8.20 -15.54 12.83
CA ALA A 100 -9.28 -16.16 12.09
C ALA A 100 -9.75 -17.44 12.78
N TYR A 101 -10.97 -17.87 12.47
CA TYR A 101 -11.50 -19.15 12.90
C TYR A 101 -12.12 -19.90 11.73
N VAL A 102 -11.77 -21.17 11.61
CA VAL A 102 -12.28 -22.08 10.59
C VAL A 102 -13.26 -23.06 11.24
N PRO A 103 -14.58 -22.84 11.13
CA PRO A 103 -15.58 -23.66 11.83
C PRO A 103 -15.56 -25.13 11.41
N SER A 104 -15.24 -25.42 10.14
CA SER A 104 -15.24 -26.79 9.60
C SER A 104 -14.18 -27.71 10.24
N SER A 105 -13.05 -27.14 10.68
CA SER A 105 -11.94 -27.86 11.31
C SER A 105 -11.78 -27.52 12.81
N ASP A 106 -12.66 -26.70 13.38
CA ASP A 106 -12.55 -26.15 14.76
C ASP A 106 -11.14 -25.59 15.02
N THR A 107 -10.57 -24.90 14.02
CA THR A 107 -9.21 -24.38 14.09
C THR A 107 -9.24 -22.87 14.32
N PHE A 108 -8.71 -22.44 15.46
CA PHE A 108 -8.44 -21.03 15.72
C PHE A 108 -7.02 -20.69 15.28
N ILE A 109 -6.91 -19.68 14.44
CA ILE A 109 -5.66 -19.13 13.97
C ILE A 109 -5.40 -17.86 14.80
N GLU A 110 -4.38 -17.91 15.64
CA GLU A 110 -3.97 -16.73 16.39
C GLU A 110 -3.42 -15.66 15.45
N LYS A 111 -3.62 -14.39 15.85
CA LYS A 111 -2.93 -13.28 15.19
C LYS A 111 -1.43 -13.48 15.36
N ASP A 112 -0.73 -13.60 14.26
CA ASP A 112 0.73 -13.58 14.21
C ASP A 112 1.20 -12.41 13.35
N SER A 113 2.11 -11.63 13.88
CA SER A 113 2.59 -10.45 13.18
C SER A 113 3.98 -10.05 13.63
N SER A 114 4.83 -9.73 12.69
CA SER A 114 6.09 -9.04 12.94
C SER A 114 5.95 -7.57 12.54
N VAL A 115 6.32 -6.69 13.45
CA VAL A 115 6.28 -5.23 13.23
C VAL A 115 7.63 -4.81 12.66
N ASN A 116 7.59 -4.03 11.60
CA ASN A 116 8.74 -3.35 11.05
C ASN A 116 8.92 -2.00 11.76
N ASP A 117 9.93 -1.91 12.60
CA ASP A 117 10.21 -0.72 13.39
C ASP A 117 10.48 0.52 12.53
N GLU A 118 11.10 0.34 11.37
CA GLU A 118 11.39 1.44 10.45
C GLU A 118 10.11 2.00 9.83
N ILE A 119 9.19 1.12 9.39
CA ILE A 119 7.88 1.55 8.86
C ILE A 119 7.03 2.17 9.97
N ASP A 120 7.06 1.62 11.19
CA ASP A 120 6.32 2.18 12.31
C ASP A 120 6.81 3.59 12.66
N LYS A 121 8.12 3.81 12.68
CA LYS A 121 8.73 5.14 12.80
C LYS A 121 8.22 6.12 11.74
N LEU A 122 8.22 5.69 10.46
CA LEU A 122 7.74 6.53 9.36
C LEU A 122 6.25 6.87 9.49
N ARG A 123 5.44 5.98 10.03
CA ARG A 123 4.02 6.26 10.32
C ARG A 123 3.85 7.31 11.42
N HIS A 124 4.65 7.22 12.49
CA HIS A 124 4.67 8.25 13.53
C HIS A 124 5.18 9.59 12.98
N SER A 125 6.19 9.59 12.10
CA SER A 125 6.66 10.79 11.41
C SER A 125 5.54 11.42 10.58
N ALA A 126 4.79 10.62 9.82
CA ALA A 126 3.70 11.10 8.98
C ALA A 126 2.58 11.78 9.81
N THR A 127 2.16 11.17 10.91
CA THR A 127 1.11 11.75 11.77
C THR A 127 1.59 13.00 12.50
N SER A 128 2.80 13.02 13.03
CA SER A 128 3.35 14.22 13.70
C SER A 128 3.55 15.39 12.73
N ALA A 129 4.02 15.12 11.51
CA ALA A 129 4.21 16.14 10.49
C ALA A 129 2.92 16.90 10.15
N LEU A 130 1.76 16.21 10.15
CA LEU A 130 0.46 16.86 9.90
C LEU A 130 0.05 17.88 10.96
N PHE A 131 0.53 17.74 12.20
CA PHE A 131 0.29 18.70 13.26
C PHE A 131 1.31 19.85 13.28
N GLU A 132 2.52 19.59 12.79
CA GLU A 132 3.60 20.56 12.84
C GLU A 132 3.70 21.43 11.57
N ARG A 133 3.29 20.91 10.41
CA ARG A 133 3.54 21.51 9.09
C ARG A 133 2.29 21.50 8.20
N ARG A 134 2.29 22.40 7.21
CA ARG A 134 1.27 22.46 6.15
C ARG A 134 1.76 21.88 4.82
N ASP A 135 3.07 21.92 4.60
CA ASP A 135 3.74 21.45 3.38
C ASP A 135 4.05 19.94 3.46
N VAL A 136 3.00 19.16 3.66
CA VAL A 136 3.08 17.71 3.89
C VAL A 136 2.50 16.94 2.71
N ILE A 137 3.27 15.99 2.19
CA ILE A 137 2.83 14.98 1.21
C ILE A 137 2.99 13.61 1.88
N ILE A 138 1.89 12.90 2.06
CA ILE A 138 1.94 11.52 2.56
C ILE A 138 1.66 10.56 1.41
N ILE A 139 2.60 9.64 1.18
CA ILE A 139 2.41 8.53 0.27
C ILE A 139 1.97 7.32 1.10
N ALA A 140 0.76 6.85 0.84
CA ALA A 140 0.16 5.77 1.60
C ALA A 140 -0.25 4.59 0.72
N SER A 141 -0.25 3.39 1.29
CA SER A 141 -0.99 2.26 0.72
C SER A 141 -2.46 2.34 1.14
N VAL A 142 -3.29 1.44 0.64
CA VAL A 142 -4.70 1.34 1.04
C VAL A 142 -4.88 1.15 2.56
N SER A 143 -3.82 0.81 3.29
CA SER A 143 -3.83 0.76 4.76
C SER A 143 -4.25 2.09 5.43
N CYS A 144 -4.20 3.21 4.72
CA CYS A 144 -4.66 4.52 5.23
C CYS A 144 -6.17 4.58 5.55
N ILE A 145 -6.98 3.64 5.04
CA ILE A 145 -8.41 3.56 5.35
C ILE A 145 -8.72 2.72 6.60
N TYR A 146 -7.71 2.11 7.23
CA TYR A 146 -7.87 1.38 8.49
C TYR A 146 -7.85 2.30 9.70
N GLY A 147 -8.48 1.83 10.78
CA GLY A 147 -8.62 2.57 12.02
C GLY A 147 -7.28 3.00 12.63
N LEU A 148 -7.23 4.25 13.05
CA LEU A 148 -6.22 4.84 13.91
C LEU A 148 -6.88 5.34 15.19
N GLY A 149 -6.07 5.80 16.16
CA GLY A 149 -6.58 6.55 17.32
C GLY A 149 -7.23 7.87 16.90
N SER A 150 -7.92 8.51 17.85
CA SER A 150 -8.52 9.83 17.62
C SER A 150 -7.42 10.88 17.38
N PRO A 151 -7.48 11.67 16.29
CA PRO A 151 -6.53 12.76 16.05
C PRO A 151 -6.62 13.84 17.12
N GLU A 152 -7.80 14.07 17.70
CA GLU A 152 -8.00 15.03 18.78
C GLU A 152 -7.25 14.56 20.03
N GLU A 153 -7.42 13.30 20.45
CA GLU A 153 -6.70 12.74 21.59
C GLU A 153 -5.19 12.72 21.35
N TYR A 154 -4.77 12.34 20.15
CA TYR A 154 -3.35 12.32 19.78
C TYR A 154 -2.72 13.72 19.89
N SER A 155 -3.43 14.78 19.47
CA SER A 155 -2.96 16.16 19.57
C SER A 155 -3.00 16.73 20.99
N GLU A 156 -4.01 16.37 21.79
CA GLU A 156 -4.14 16.82 23.19
C GLU A 156 -3.11 16.19 24.12
N LEU A 157 -2.63 14.99 23.79
CA LEU A 157 -1.62 14.27 24.56
C LEU A 157 -0.18 14.66 24.17
N VAL A 158 0.02 15.62 23.28
CA VAL A 158 1.35 16.13 22.95
C VAL A 158 1.97 16.82 24.17
N VAL A 159 3.17 16.37 24.56
CA VAL A 159 3.93 17.01 25.62
C VAL A 159 4.73 18.17 25.04
N SER A 160 4.23 19.38 25.22
CA SER A 160 4.88 20.62 24.78
C SER A 160 5.87 21.09 25.83
N LEU A 161 7.13 21.27 25.46
CA LEU A 161 8.21 21.71 26.33
C LEU A 161 8.83 22.99 25.79
N ARG A 162 9.10 23.96 26.66
CA ARG A 162 9.73 25.24 26.30
C ARG A 162 10.83 25.58 27.28
N THR A 163 11.88 26.18 26.82
CA THR A 163 12.93 26.79 27.66
C THR A 163 12.30 27.87 28.55
N GLY A 164 12.63 27.88 29.83
CA GLY A 164 12.04 28.79 30.85
C GLY A 164 10.66 28.33 31.33
N MET A 165 10.20 27.13 31.00
CA MET A 165 8.92 26.59 31.49
C MET A 165 9.09 26.07 32.90
N ASP A 166 8.19 26.50 33.80
CA ASP A 166 8.05 25.99 35.16
C ASP A 166 7.36 24.61 35.09
N LEU A 167 8.14 23.57 35.28
CA LEU A 167 7.72 22.16 35.20
C LEU A 167 8.67 21.29 36.01
N GLU A 168 8.18 20.65 37.06
CA GLU A 168 8.98 19.68 37.81
C GLU A 168 9.41 18.52 36.94
N ARG A 169 10.69 18.08 37.05
CA ARG A 169 11.21 16.93 36.34
C ARG A 169 10.31 15.69 36.45
N ASN A 170 9.83 15.37 37.68
CA ASN A 170 8.98 14.20 37.90
C ASN A 170 7.62 14.33 37.21
N GLN A 171 7.07 15.52 37.08
CA GLN A 171 5.85 15.75 36.30
C GLN A 171 6.09 15.46 34.81
N LEU A 172 7.26 15.83 34.28
CA LEU A 172 7.62 15.45 32.91
C LEU A 172 7.67 13.93 32.74
N LEU A 173 8.28 13.20 33.72
CA LEU A 173 8.36 11.75 33.65
C LEU A 173 6.97 11.09 33.64
N HIS A 174 6.04 11.57 34.46
CA HIS A 174 4.65 11.08 34.45
C HIS A 174 3.99 11.34 33.08
N LYS A 175 4.12 12.57 32.54
CA LYS A 175 3.55 12.89 31.23
C LYS A 175 4.11 11.99 30.11
N LEU A 176 5.40 11.63 30.16
CA LEU A 176 6.00 10.73 29.17
C LEU A 176 5.43 9.30 29.26
N VAL A 177 5.20 8.81 30.50
CA VAL A 177 4.55 7.51 30.71
C VAL A 177 3.11 7.54 30.21
N ASP A 178 2.37 8.61 30.48
CA ASP A 178 0.98 8.80 30.04
C ASP A 178 0.85 8.75 28.52
N VAL A 179 1.88 9.20 27.79
CA VAL A 179 1.93 9.14 26.32
C VAL A 179 2.70 7.93 25.78
N GLN A 180 2.80 6.87 26.60
CA GLN A 180 3.33 5.54 26.27
C GLN A 180 4.84 5.50 25.96
N TYR A 181 5.63 6.40 26.56
CA TYR A 181 7.07 6.24 26.58
C TYR A 181 7.49 5.37 27.75
N GLU A 182 8.43 4.47 27.49
CA GLU A 182 9.01 3.60 28.53
C GLU A 182 10.28 4.22 29.10
N ARG A 183 10.47 4.15 30.42
CA ARG A 183 11.76 4.48 31.01
C ARG A 183 12.74 3.34 30.77
N ASN A 184 13.81 3.62 30.06
CA ASN A 184 14.89 2.65 29.84
C ASN A 184 16.24 3.36 29.88
N ASP A 185 16.96 3.19 30.99
CA ASP A 185 18.26 3.82 31.21
C ASP A 185 19.42 3.03 30.56
N ILE A 186 19.16 1.81 30.08
CA ILE A 186 20.14 0.87 29.51
C ILE A 186 20.03 0.80 27.99
N ASP A 187 18.86 0.40 27.50
CA ASP A 187 18.55 0.27 26.07
C ASP A 187 17.75 1.51 25.62
N PHE A 188 18.48 2.56 25.25
CA PHE A 188 17.90 3.84 24.85
C PHE A 188 17.57 3.82 23.36
N ARG A 189 16.32 3.58 23.07
CA ARG A 189 15.74 3.45 21.72
C ARG A 189 14.51 4.34 21.53
N ARG A 190 14.01 4.44 20.32
CA ARG A 190 12.79 5.21 20.03
C ARG A 190 11.61 4.78 20.94
N GLY A 191 10.80 5.74 21.35
CA GLY A 191 9.71 5.50 22.30
C GLY A 191 10.15 5.28 23.74
N THR A 192 11.43 5.54 24.07
CA THR A 192 11.93 5.46 25.44
C THR A 192 12.47 6.81 25.94
N PHE A 193 12.58 6.94 27.24
CA PHE A 193 13.31 8.05 27.87
C PHE A 193 14.25 7.51 28.95
N ARG A 194 15.31 8.25 29.22
CA ARG A 194 16.25 7.96 30.30
C ARG A 194 16.50 9.20 31.16
N VAL A 195 16.90 8.99 32.41
CA VAL A 195 17.08 10.06 33.39
C VAL A 195 18.47 9.98 34.02
N ARG A 196 19.20 11.06 33.97
CA ARG A 196 20.54 11.19 34.59
C ARG A 196 20.62 12.52 35.36
N GLY A 197 20.38 12.46 36.70
CA GLY A 197 20.33 13.67 37.52
C GLY A 197 19.19 14.58 37.10
N ASP A 198 19.52 15.82 36.76
CA ASP A 198 18.56 16.84 36.32
C ASP A 198 18.39 16.86 34.79
N VAL A 199 18.83 15.80 34.10
CA VAL A 199 18.72 15.67 32.64
C VAL A 199 17.79 14.52 32.30
N VAL A 200 16.81 14.82 31.45
CA VAL A 200 15.91 13.84 30.83
C VAL A 200 16.19 13.77 29.34
N GLU A 201 16.54 12.61 28.85
CA GLU A 201 16.70 12.38 27.41
C GLU A 201 15.53 11.57 26.90
N ILE A 202 14.88 12.07 25.84
CA ILE A 202 13.67 11.51 25.26
C ILE A 202 14.00 11.11 23.82
N PHE A 203 13.73 9.85 23.46
CA PHE A 203 13.89 9.37 22.10
C PHE A 203 12.53 9.35 21.41
N PRO A 204 12.20 10.34 20.56
CA PRO A 204 10.89 10.42 19.93
C PRO A 204 10.57 9.17 19.08
N ALA A 205 9.32 8.72 19.09
CA ALA A 205 8.87 7.57 18.32
C ALA A 205 9.00 7.77 16.80
N SER A 206 9.04 9.03 16.35
CA SER A 206 9.19 9.44 14.95
C SER A 206 10.62 9.59 14.44
N ARG A 207 11.63 9.31 15.28
CA ARG A 207 13.06 9.54 14.97
C ARG A 207 13.89 8.28 15.22
N ASP A 208 15.08 8.21 14.62
CA ASP A 208 16.00 7.06 14.72
C ASP A 208 17.43 7.40 15.12
N GLU A 209 17.87 8.64 14.94
CA GLU A 209 19.24 9.06 15.21
C GLU A 209 19.33 10.13 16.31
N HIS A 210 18.28 10.94 16.44
CA HIS A 210 18.30 12.13 17.28
C HIS A 210 17.33 12.03 18.44
N CYS A 211 17.83 12.32 19.63
CA CYS A 211 17.01 12.43 20.85
C CYS A 211 16.93 13.89 21.33
N ILE A 212 15.95 14.15 22.18
CA ILE A 212 15.75 15.44 22.82
C ILE A 212 16.27 15.37 24.24
N ARG A 213 17.24 16.21 24.56
CA ARG A 213 17.78 16.36 25.91
C ARG A 213 17.15 17.59 26.56
N VAL A 214 16.47 17.38 27.69
CA VAL A 214 15.86 18.43 28.51
C VAL A 214 16.68 18.55 29.78
N GLU A 215 17.26 19.71 30.02
CA GLU A 215 18.09 20.03 31.18
C GLU A 215 17.27 20.89 32.14
N PHE A 216 17.22 20.50 33.41
CA PHE A 216 16.47 21.19 34.46
C PHE A 216 17.42 21.97 35.37
N PHE A 217 16.97 23.16 35.83
CA PHE A 217 17.55 23.86 36.93
C PHE A 217 16.49 24.08 38.01
N GLY A 218 16.48 23.24 39.05
CA GLY A 218 15.36 23.13 39.99
C GLY A 218 14.10 22.62 39.30
N ASP A 219 13.02 23.39 39.34
CA ASP A 219 11.72 23.08 38.76
C ASP A 219 11.48 23.81 37.42
N GLU A 220 12.53 24.34 36.80
CA GLU A 220 12.47 25.05 35.55
C GLU A 220 13.28 24.31 34.46
N ILE A 221 12.78 24.31 33.21
CA ILE A 221 13.53 23.82 32.04
C ILE A 221 14.56 24.90 31.65
N ASP A 222 15.83 24.63 31.95
CA ASP A 222 16.94 25.53 31.60
C ASP A 222 17.25 25.50 30.10
N ARG A 223 17.37 24.28 29.52
CA ARG A 223 17.74 24.10 28.12
C ARG A 223 17.06 22.89 27.49
N ILE A 224 16.79 23.01 26.21
CA ILE A 224 16.35 21.91 25.34
C ILE A 224 17.33 21.80 24.18
N ARG A 225 17.90 20.60 24.00
CA ARG A 225 18.89 20.31 22.95
C ARG A 225 18.51 19.10 22.13
N GLU A 226 18.79 19.19 20.86
CA GLU A 226 18.77 18.03 19.96
C GLU A 226 20.15 17.38 19.96
N VAL A 227 20.21 16.08 20.20
CA VAL A 227 21.46 15.35 20.45
C VAL A 227 21.45 14.08 19.63
N ASP A 228 22.57 13.73 19.03
CA ASP A 228 22.76 12.41 18.44
C ASP A 228 22.72 11.35 19.51
N ALA A 229 21.82 10.37 19.37
CA ALA A 229 21.56 9.39 20.41
C ALA A 229 22.72 8.41 20.66
N LEU A 230 23.56 8.18 19.63
CA LEU A 230 24.70 7.28 19.68
C LEU A 230 25.96 7.96 20.21
N THR A 231 26.30 9.11 19.64
CA THR A 231 27.56 9.83 19.94
C THR A 231 27.42 10.78 21.11
N GLY A 232 26.21 11.25 21.41
CA GLY A 232 25.94 12.29 22.40
C GLY A 232 26.30 13.72 21.91
N GLU A 233 26.61 13.90 20.63
CA GLU A 233 26.93 15.19 20.04
C GLU A 233 25.70 16.11 20.03
N ILE A 234 25.90 17.35 20.43
CA ILE A 234 24.85 18.37 20.41
C ILE A 234 24.69 18.90 18.99
N LEU A 235 23.53 18.64 18.38
CA LEU A 235 23.21 19.05 17.02
C LEU A 235 22.63 20.46 16.94
N GLY A 236 21.97 20.90 18.03
CA GLY A 236 21.39 22.23 18.11
C GLY A 236 20.63 22.49 19.41
N GLU A 237 20.33 23.76 19.67
CA GLU A 237 19.44 24.18 20.76
C GLU A 237 18.04 24.48 20.21
N ARG A 238 17.01 24.22 21.03
CA ARG A 238 15.61 24.44 20.70
C ARG A 238 14.95 25.25 21.81
N ASP A 239 14.21 26.27 21.45
CA ASP A 239 13.40 27.03 22.41
C ASP A 239 12.10 26.30 22.77
N HIS A 240 11.63 25.43 21.86
CA HIS A 240 10.40 24.66 21.98
C HIS A 240 10.50 23.32 21.29
N VAL A 241 9.93 22.29 21.89
CA VAL A 241 9.76 20.96 21.29
C VAL A 241 8.41 20.38 21.64
N ALA A 242 7.80 19.67 20.71
CA ALA A 242 6.60 18.87 20.88
C ALA A 242 6.97 17.38 20.88
N ILE A 243 6.63 16.66 21.94
CA ILE A 243 6.82 15.20 22.03
C ILE A 243 5.46 14.57 21.80
N PHE A 244 5.32 13.88 20.67
CA PHE A 244 4.10 13.17 20.29
C PHE A 244 4.04 11.80 20.97
N PRO A 245 2.83 11.23 21.18
CA PRO A 245 2.67 9.90 21.78
C PRO A 245 3.47 8.82 21.05
N ALA A 246 3.99 7.84 21.78
CA ALA A 246 4.72 6.71 21.23
C ALA A 246 3.81 5.64 20.60
N SER A 247 2.50 5.78 20.69
CA SER A 247 1.49 4.92 20.08
C SER A 247 0.37 5.76 19.47
N HIS A 248 -0.22 5.28 18.36
CA HIS A 248 -1.42 5.90 17.79
C HIS A 248 -2.69 5.59 18.58
N PHE A 249 -2.67 4.57 19.43
CA PHE A 249 -3.79 4.16 20.28
C PHE A 249 -3.51 4.52 21.74
N VAL A 250 -3.46 5.82 22.02
CA VAL A 250 -3.29 6.33 23.38
C VAL A 250 -4.62 6.86 23.89
N THR A 251 -4.99 6.44 25.08
CA THR A 251 -6.26 6.84 25.73
C THR A 251 -5.96 7.30 27.13
N ARG A 252 -6.57 8.41 27.56
CA ARG A 252 -6.44 8.92 28.93
C ARG A 252 -6.99 7.91 29.94
N GLU A 253 -6.40 7.85 31.13
CA GLU A 253 -6.80 6.94 32.20
C GLU A 253 -8.30 7.01 32.53
N GLU A 254 -8.88 8.20 32.53
CA GLU A 254 -10.31 8.41 32.79
C GLU A 254 -11.19 7.75 31.71
N LYS A 255 -10.81 7.88 30.43
CA LYS A 255 -11.51 7.23 29.32
C LYS A 255 -11.30 5.73 29.32
N MET A 256 -10.11 5.26 29.71
CA MET A 256 -9.82 3.84 29.84
C MET A 256 -10.75 3.19 30.87
N LYS A 257 -11.01 3.84 32.01
CA LYS A 257 -11.96 3.36 33.01
C LYS A 257 -13.37 3.23 32.42
N ILE A 258 -13.85 4.25 31.72
CA ILE A 258 -15.17 4.22 31.08
C ILE A 258 -15.21 3.11 29.98
N ALA A 259 -14.13 2.96 29.20
CA ALA A 259 -14.04 1.91 28.20
C ALA A 259 -14.14 0.52 28.81
N ILE A 260 -13.44 0.27 29.92
CA ILE A 260 -13.47 -0.99 30.67
C ILE A 260 -14.90 -1.28 31.14
N GLU A 261 -15.59 -0.32 31.78
CA GLU A 261 -16.97 -0.47 32.20
C GLU A 261 -17.92 -0.81 31.02
N ASN A 262 -17.74 -0.15 29.88
CA ASN A 262 -18.52 -0.42 28.67
C ASN A 262 -18.25 -1.81 28.09
N ILE A 263 -16.99 -2.27 28.13
CA ILE A 263 -16.62 -3.62 27.69
C ILE A 263 -17.23 -4.69 28.60
N GLU A 264 -17.18 -4.49 29.94
CA GLU A 264 -17.80 -5.38 30.92
C GLU A 264 -19.30 -5.51 30.68
N LYS A 265 -19.98 -4.40 30.46
CA LYS A 265 -21.41 -4.38 30.17
C LYS A 265 -21.73 -5.13 28.85
N GLU A 266 -21.00 -4.88 27.79
CA GLU A 266 -21.18 -5.59 26.53
C GLU A 266 -20.92 -7.10 26.69
N LEU A 267 -19.90 -7.47 27.49
CA LEU A 267 -19.62 -8.87 27.79
C LEU A 267 -20.80 -9.54 28.51
N GLU A 268 -21.34 -8.90 29.56
CA GLU A 268 -22.49 -9.45 30.31
C GLU A 268 -23.71 -9.65 29.40
N GLU A 269 -24.04 -8.66 28.59
CA GLU A 269 -25.13 -8.72 27.62
C GLU A 269 -24.91 -9.87 26.62
N ARG A 270 -23.71 -9.98 26.05
CA ARG A 270 -23.41 -11.02 25.07
C ARG A 270 -23.36 -12.42 25.66
N LEU A 271 -22.88 -12.59 26.90
CA LEU A 271 -22.88 -13.86 27.61
C LEU A 271 -24.32 -14.34 27.90
N ALA A 272 -25.22 -13.42 28.26
CA ALA A 272 -26.64 -13.74 28.47
C ALA A 272 -27.28 -14.27 27.17
N GLU A 273 -27.06 -13.57 26.05
CA GLU A 273 -27.54 -14.01 24.73
C GLU A 273 -27.02 -15.40 24.33
N LEU A 274 -25.70 -15.63 24.45
CA LEU A 274 -25.10 -16.92 24.09
C LEU A 274 -25.60 -18.06 24.97
N ARG A 275 -25.80 -17.82 26.26
CA ARG A 275 -26.34 -18.82 27.20
C ARG A 275 -27.82 -19.14 26.90
N GLU A 276 -28.63 -18.12 26.58
CA GLU A 276 -30.02 -18.28 26.17
C GLU A 276 -30.13 -19.11 24.87
N GLN A 277 -29.21 -18.93 23.95
CA GLN A 277 -29.12 -19.70 22.70
C GLN A 277 -28.51 -21.10 22.89
N GLY A 278 -28.10 -21.47 24.10
CA GLY A 278 -27.46 -22.75 24.39
C GLY A 278 -26.01 -22.88 23.91
N GLN A 279 -25.38 -21.77 23.52
CA GLN A 279 -24.00 -21.71 23.00
C GLN A 279 -22.99 -21.59 24.18
N LEU A 280 -22.96 -22.62 25.03
CA LEU A 280 -22.17 -22.55 26.28
C LEU A 280 -20.66 -22.50 26.05
N LEU A 281 -20.15 -23.18 25.02
CA LEU A 281 -18.73 -23.17 24.69
C LEU A 281 -18.27 -21.78 24.21
N GLN A 282 -19.07 -21.15 23.36
CA GLN A 282 -18.82 -19.80 22.86
C GLN A 282 -18.86 -18.78 24.02
N ALA A 283 -19.82 -18.93 24.93
CA ALA A 283 -19.91 -18.09 26.12
C ALA A 283 -18.66 -18.23 27.00
N GLN A 284 -18.20 -19.46 27.25
CA GLN A 284 -17.01 -19.70 28.07
C GLN A 284 -15.74 -19.12 27.41
N ARG A 285 -15.56 -19.34 26.12
CA ARG A 285 -14.41 -18.78 25.37
C ARG A 285 -14.37 -17.25 25.47
N LEU A 286 -15.50 -16.62 25.22
CA LEU A 286 -15.62 -15.16 25.24
C LEU A 286 -15.36 -14.60 26.65
N GLU A 287 -15.94 -15.22 27.68
CA GLU A 287 -15.78 -14.82 29.08
C GLU A 287 -14.30 -14.88 29.52
N GLN A 288 -13.63 -15.99 29.24
CA GLN A 288 -12.21 -16.16 29.60
C GLN A 288 -11.31 -15.15 28.89
N ARG A 289 -11.47 -15.00 27.58
CA ARG A 289 -10.63 -14.09 26.79
C ARG A 289 -10.85 -12.65 27.17
N THR A 290 -12.09 -12.21 27.27
CA THR A 290 -12.38 -10.81 27.55
C THR A 290 -11.98 -10.41 28.98
N ASN A 291 -12.19 -11.28 29.96
CA ASN A 291 -11.76 -11.01 31.34
C ASN A 291 -10.22 -10.90 31.43
N TYR A 292 -9.49 -11.76 30.72
CA TYR A 292 -8.03 -11.65 30.66
C TYR A 292 -7.58 -10.32 30.03
N ASP A 293 -8.20 -9.94 28.90
CA ASP A 293 -7.90 -8.66 28.22
C ASP A 293 -8.22 -7.46 29.14
N LEU A 294 -9.33 -7.52 29.89
CA LEU A 294 -9.72 -6.48 30.88
C LEU A 294 -8.72 -6.37 32.03
N GLU A 295 -8.24 -7.50 32.55
CA GLU A 295 -7.21 -7.50 33.61
C GLU A 295 -5.92 -6.84 33.12
N MET A 296 -5.46 -7.19 31.91
CA MET A 296 -4.29 -6.59 31.28
C MET A 296 -4.47 -5.07 31.07
N MET A 297 -5.66 -4.63 30.62
CA MET A 297 -5.95 -3.20 30.47
C MET A 297 -5.94 -2.44 31.79
N ARG A 298 -6.40 -3.05 32.90
CA ARG A 298 -6.37 -2.42 34.23
C ARG A 298 -4.96 -2.29 34.78
N GLU A 299 -4.15 -3.32 34.65
CA GLU A 299 -2.81 -3.38 35.23
C GLU A 299 -1.75 -2.68 34.37
N MET A 300 -1.84 -2.85 33.04
CA MET A 300 -0.80 -2.42 32.11
C MET A 300 -1.26 -1.25 31.21
N GLY A 301 -2.55 -0.91 31.20
CA GLY A 301 -3.12 0.04 30.24
C GLY A 301 -3.18 -0.47 28.79
N PHE A 302 -2.88 -1.74 28.56
CA PHE A 302 -2.78 -2.36 27.25
C PHE A 302 -3.09 -3.85 27.30
N CYS A 303 -3.59 -4.43 26.17
CA CYS A 303 -3.72 -5.86 25.99
C CYS A 303 -3.39 -6.27 24.55
N SER A 304 -3.06 -7.55 24.32
CA SER A 304 -2.88 -8.06 22.96
C SER A 304 -4.18 -8.02 22.18
N GLY A 305 -4.17 -7.36 21.00
CA GLY A 305 -5.37 -7.16 20.21
C GLY A 305 -6.28 -6.04 20.72
N ILE A 306 -5.72 -5.05 21.42
CA ILE A 306 -6.45 -3.89 21.95
C ILE A 306 -7.26 -3.15 20.91
N GLU A 307 -6.86 -3.20 19.64
CA GLU A 307 -7.58 -2.64 18.51
C GLU A 307 -9.00 -3.18 18.36
N ASN A 308 -9.29 -4.41 18.83
CA ASN A 308 -10.64 -4.98 18.82
C ASN A 308 -11.60 -4.26 19.76
N TYR A 309 -11.08 -3.49 20.71
CA TYR A 309 -11.84 -2.66 21.65
C TYR A 309 -11.82 -1.17 21.25
N SER A 310 -11.33 -0.83 20.06
CA SER A 310 -11.14 0.58 19.60
C SER A 310 -12.41 1.43 19.70
N ARG A 311 -13.61 0.85 19.49
CA ARG A 311 -14.89 1.54 19.66
C ARG A 311 -15.07 2.05 21.09
N HIS A 312 -14.79 1.21 22.08
CA HIS A 312 -14.90 1.56 23.50
C HIS A 312 -13.81 2.52 23.94
N LEU A 313 -12.57 2.30 23.50
CA LEU A 313 -11.43 3.17 23.80
C LEU A 313 -11.63 4.60 23.30
N THR A 314 -12.27 4.77 22.15
CA THR A 314 -12.60 6.07 21.57
C THR A 314 -13.99 6.58 21.96
N LEU A 315 -14.72 5.86 22.80
CA LEU A 315 -16.09 6.15 23.25
C LEU A 315 -17.08 6.42 22.10
N ARG A 316 -16.88 5.75 20.97
CA ARG A 316 -17.73 5.89 19.79
C ARG A 316 -19.00 5.06 19.90
N PRO A 317 -20.15 5.52 19.35
CA PRO A 317 -21.35 4.72 19.28
C PRO A 317 -21.19 3.52 18.35
N PRO A 318 -21.98 2.43 18.56
CA PRO A 318 -21.97 1.26 17.69
C PRO A 318 -22.18 1.62 16.22
N GLY A 319 -21.42 0.98 15.30
CA GLY A 319 -21.53 1.18 13.86
C GLY A 319 -20.96 2.50 13.32
N SER A 320 -20.40 3.34 14.19
CA SER A 320 -19.80 4.61 13.77
C SER A 320 -18.56 4.42 12.89
N THR A 321 -18.26 5.44 12.08
CA THR A 321 -17.06 5.48 11.24
C THR A 321 -15.80 5.54 12.13
N PRO A 322 -14.81 4.66 11.92
CA PRO A 322 -13.55 4.72 12.64
C PRO A 322 -12.73 5.94 12.20
N TYR A 323 -11.89 6.46 13.08
CA TYR A 323 -10.88 7.44 12.73
C TYR A 323 -9.79 6.78 11.88
N THR A 324 -9.30 7.48 10.87
CA THR A 324 -8.28 7.01 9.95
C THR A 324 -7.20 8.08 9.74
N LEU A 325 -6.19 7.79 8.93
CA LEU A 325 -5.17 8.79 8.56
C LEU A 325 -5.80 10.07 7.97
N MET A 326 -6.91 9.94 7.24
CA MET A 326 -7.57 11.09 6.60
C MET A 326 -8.15 12.09 7.61
N ASP A 327 -8.50 11.62 8.82
CA ASP A 327 -9.00 12.48 9.89
C ASP A 327 -7.90 13.33 10.55
N TYR A 328 -6.61 12.97 10.35
CA TYR A 328 -5.46 13.75 10.81
C TYR A 328 -5.13 14.92 9.88
N PHE A 329 -5.61 14.88 8.64
CA PHE A 329 -5.40 15.97 7.69
C PHE A 329 -6.30 17.17 7.98
N PRO A 330 -5.87 18.38 7.60
CA PRO A 330 -6.74 19.54 7.61
C PRO A 330 -7.84 19.42 6.53
N LYS A 331 -8.90 20.22 6.68
CA LYS A 331 -10.09 20.15 5.82
C LYS A 331 -9.84 20.38 4.32
N ASP A 332 -8.77 21.07 3.98
CA ASP A 332 -8.37 21.36 2.60
C ASP A 332 -7.45 20.29 1.99
N LEU A 333 -7.52 19.05 2.46
CA LEU A 333 -6.81 17.89 1.95
C LEU A 333 -7.03 17.72 0.43
N LEU A 334 -5.93 17.57 -0.32
CA LEU A 334 -5.97 17.09 -1.70
C LEU A 334 -5.66 15.59 -1.72
N ILE A 335 -6.54 14.79 -2.30
CA ILE A 335 -6.33 13.34 -2.46
C ILE A 335 -5.89 13.05 -3.90
N VAL A 336 -4.82 12.29 -4.05
CA VAL A 336 -4.38 11.75 -5.34
C VAL A 336 -4.42 10.22 -5.25
N ILE A 337 -5.16 9.59 -6.15
CA ILE A 337 -5.30 8.13 -6.17
C ILE A 337 -4.55 7.61 -7.39
N ASP A 338 -3.39 7.03 -7.13
CA ASP A 338 -2.56 6.47 -8.21
C ASP A 338 -3.05 5.07 -8.60
N GLU A 339 -2.90 4.75 -9.89
CA GLU A 339 -3.46 3.56 -10.53
C GLU A 339 -4.92 3.30 -10.05
N SER A 340 -5.74 4.34 -10.13
CA SER A 340 -7.08 4.41 -9.50
C SER A 340 -8.01 3.27 -9.92
N HIS A 341 -7.86 2.76 -11.14
CA HIS A 341 -8.62 1.62 -11.66
C HIS A 341 -8.38 0.30 -10.87
N VAL A 342 -7.27 0.22 -10.09
CA VAL A 342 -6.97 -0.88 -9.16
C VAL A 342 -7.25 -0.45 -7.73
N THR A 343 -6.80 0.74 -7.35
CA THR A 343 -6.87 1.26 -5.98
C THR A 343 -8.31 1.42 -5.48
N LEU A 344 -9.22 1.94 -6.30
CA LEU A 344 -10.62 2.14 -5.89
C LEU A 344 -11.38 0.82 -5.67
N PRO A 345 -11.31 -0.18 -6.57
CA PRO A 345 -11.87 -1.51 -6.30
C PRO A 345 -11.31 -2.16 -5.04
N GLN A 346 -10.02 -2.01 -4.76
CA GLN A 346 -9.40 -2.53 -3.54
C GLN A 346 -9.96 -1.86 -2.29
N ILE A 347 -10.06 -0.52 -2.26
CA ILE A 347 -10.70 0.22 -1.16
C ILE A 347 -12.13 -0.28 -0.93
N ARG A 348 -12.89 -0.53 -2.00
CA ARG A 348 -14.27 -1.04 -1.93
C ARG A 348 -14.34 -2.46 -1.37
N GLY A 349 -13.40 -3.33 -1.74
CA GLY A 349 -13.39 -4.75 -1.33
C GLY A 349 -12.94 -4.99 0.12
N MET A 350 -12.08 -4.14 0.67
CA MET A 350 -11.45 -4.37 1.97
C MET A 350 -12.44 -4.48 3.13
N PHE A 351 -13.49 -3.67 3.15
CA PHE A 351 -14.50 -3.70 4.20
C PHE A 351 -15.19 -5.08 4.29
N ASN A 352 -15.63 -5.62 3.17
CA ASN A 352 -16.39 -6.87 3.14
C ASN A 352 -15.55 -8.07 3.62
N GLY A 353 -14.28 -8.13 3.21
CA GLY A 353 -13.35 -9.19 3.64
C GLY A 353 -13.09 -9.17 5.14
N ASP A 354 -12.83 -7.97 5.71
CA ASP A 354 -12.61 -7.81 7.15
C ASP A 354 -13.86 -8.16 7.98
N GLN A 355 -15.03 -7.69 7.53
CA GLN A 355 -16.31 -8.00 8.21
C GLN A 355 -16.62 -9.48 8.21
N ALA A 356 -16.49 -10.18 7.08
CA ALA A 356 -16.77 -11.61 6.98
C ALA A 356 -15.90 -12.41 7.96
N ARG A 357 -14.60 -12.13 8.01
CA ARG A 357 -13.66 -12.78 8.94
C ARG A 357 -14.02 -12.52 10.41
N LYS A 358 -14.27 -11.27 10.78
CA LYS A 358 -14.59 -10.89 12.15
C LYS A 358 -15.96 -11.37 12.61
N GLN A 359 -16.93 -11.46 11.71
CA GLN A 359 -18.24 -12.00 12.03
C GLN A 359 -18.12 -13.45 12.51
N VAL A 360 -17.29 -14.26 11.84
CA VAL A 360 -17.04 -15.64 12.28
C VAL A 360 -16.43 -15.68 13.69
N LEU A 361 -15.50 -14.80 14.01
CA LEU A 361 -14.90 -14.70 15.36
C LEU A 361 -15.95 -14.33 16.44
N VAL A 362 -16.83 -13.40 16.12
CA VAL A 362 -17.92 -12.96 17.03
C VAL A 362 -18.95 -14.08 17.22
N ASP A 363 -19.37 -14.74 16.14
CA ASP A 363 -20.39 -15.80 16.19
C ASP A 363 -19.90 -17.01 16.99
N HIS A 364 -18.60 -17.29 17.02
CA HIS A 364 -18.01 -18.41 17.71
C HIS A 364 -17.38 -18.07 19.07
N GLY A 365 -17.60 -16.85 19.58
CA GLY A 365 -17.22 -16.44 20.94
C GLY A 365 -15.74 -16.13 21.12
N PHE A 366 -15.01 -15.78 20.05
CA PHE A 366 -13.61 -15.35 20.15
C PHE A 366 -13.48 -13.85 20.37
N ARG A 367 -14.45 -13.05 19.90
CA ARG A 367 -14.45 -11.59 20.06
C ARG A 367 -15.86 -11.08 20.39
N LEU A 368 -15.90 -9.92 21.07
CA LEU A 368 -17.14 -9.18 21.29
C LEU A 368 -17.70 -8.58 20.00
N PRO A 369 -19.01 -8.35 19.89
CA PRO A 369 -19.61 -7.68 18.73
C PRO A 369 -18.96 -6.35 18.39
N SER A 370 -18.44 -5.59 19.35
CA SER A 370 -17.72 -4.32 19.13
C SER A 370 -16.45 -4.46 18.30
N ALA A 371 -15.87 -5.66 18.20
CA ALA A 371 -14.73 -5.92 17.33
C ALA A 371 -15.04 -5.67 15.85
N LEU A 372 -16.32 -5.77 15.44
CA LEU A 372 -16.79 -5.43 14.09
C LEU A 372 -16.62 -3.95 13.74
N ASP A 373 -16.52 -3.08 14.74
CA ASP A 373 -16.33 -1.64 14.56
C ASP A 373 -14.85 -1.23 14.46
N ASN A 374 -13.91 -2.17 14.69
CA ASN A 374 -12.51 -2.04 14.28
C ASN A 374 -12.38 -2.53 12.83
N ARG A 375 -12.60 -1.69 11.89
CA ARG A 375 -12.75 -2.01 10.48
C ARG A 375 -12.16 -0.94 9.58
N PRO A 376 -11.84 -1.26 8.32
CA PRO A 376 -11.56 -0.22 7.34
C PRO A 376 -12.84 0.59 7.04
N LEU A 377 -12.67 1.75 6.43
CA LEU A 377 -13.78 2.56 5.94
C LEU A 377 -14.59 1.77 4.92
N ARG A 378 -15.91 1.95 4.95
CA ARG A 378 -16.75 1.64 3.80
C ARG A 378 -16.43 2.59 2.65
N PHE A 379 -16.71 2.17 1.42
CA PHE A 379 -16.42 3.01 0.26
C PHE A 379 -17.14 4.36 0.31
N GLU A 380 -18.39 4.36 0.78
CA GLU A 380 -19.19 5.59 0.94
C GLU A 380 -18.64 6.51 2.06
N GLU A 381 -18.05 5.93 3.09
CA GLU A 381 -17.36 6.68 4.15
C GLU A 381 -16.06 7.28 3.61
N PHE A 382 -15.29 6.52 2.85
CA PHE A 382 -14.11 7.02 2.16
C PHE A 382 -14.45 8.19 1.22
N GLN A 383 -15.55 8.08 0.45
CA GLN A 383 -16.01 9.17 -0.43
C GLN A 383 -16.38 10.45 0.31
N LYS A 384 -16.81 10.37 1.59
CA LYS A 384 -17.11 11.55 2.42
C LYS A 384 -15.86 12.32 2.82
N HIS A 385 -14.70 11.67 2.94
CA HIS A 385 -13.42 12.33 3.20
C HIS A 385 -12.86 13.06 1.97
N ILE A 386 -13.40 12.78 0.78
CA ILE A 386 -12.97 13.45 -0.45
C ILE A 386 -13.64 14.81 -0.56
N ASP A 387 -12.87 15.87 -0.34
CA ASP A 387 -13.24 17.23 -0.76
C ASP A 387 -12.91 17.41 -2.25
N GLN A 388 -11.65 17.20 -2.62
CA GLN A 388 -11.18 17.19 -4.01
C GLN A 388 -10.19 16.04 -4.23
N ALA A 389 -10.37 15.31 -5.33
CA ALA A 389 -9.50 14.20 -5.69
C ALA A 389 -9.08 14.23 -7.15
N ILE A 390 -7.83 13.80 -7.39
CA ILE A 390 -7.29 13.51 -8.72
C ILE A 390 -7.06 12.01 -8.82
N TYR A 391 -7.70 11.38 -9.80
CA TYR A 391 -7.51 9.97 -10.15
C TYR A 391 -6.48 9.87 -11.26
N VAL A 392 -5.44 9.09 -11.04
CA VAL A 392 -4.35 8.93 -12.00
C VAL A 392 -4.41 7.51 -12.56
N SER A 393 -4.59 7.38 -13.86
CA SER A 393 -4.66 6.07 -14.50
C SER A 393 -4.34 6.14 -15.99
N ALA A 394 -3.75 5.07 -16.53
CA ALA A 394 -3.65 4.87 -17.98
C ALA A 394 -4.92 4.22 -18.57
N THR A 395 -5.73 3.59 -17.71
CA THR A 395 -6.93 2.81 -18.05
C THR A 395 -8.03 3.05 -17.00
N PRO A 396 -8.66 4.23 -16.98
CA PRO A 396 -9.67 4.59 -15.98
C PRO A 396 -10.77 3.55 -15.82
N GLY A 397 -11.24 3.38 -14.58
CA GLY A 397 -12.28 2.45 -14.21
C GLY A 397 -13.71 3.00 -14.40
N PRO A 398 -14.75 2.18 -14.09
CA PRO A 398 -16.13 2.64 -14.16
C PRO A 398 -16.42 3.87 -13.29
N PHE A 399 -15.82 3.92 -12.11
CA PHE A 399 -16.00 5.04 -11.18
C PHE A 399 -15.49 6.35 -11.77
N GLU A 400 -14.28 6.34 -12.36
CA GLU A 400 -13.69 7.52 -12.97
C GLU A 400 -14.49 7.96 -14.20
N LEU A 401 -14.92 7.01 -15.04
CA LEU A 401 -15.74 7.29 -16.22
C LEU A 401 -17.10 7.93 -15.85
N GLU A 402 -17.72 7.48 -14.76
CA GLU A 402 -18.99 8.00 -14.27
C GLU A 402 -18.86 9.42 -13.69
N HIS A 403 -17.79 9.68 -12.91
CA HIS A 403 -17.64 10.92 -12.14
C HIS A 403 -16.82 12.00 -12.86
N THR A 404 -16.06 11.62 -13.89
CA THR A 404 -15.20 12.55 -14.65
C THR A 404 -15.35 12.33 -16.16
N PRO A 405 -16.47 12.69 -16.76
CA PRO A 405 -16.70 12.50 -18.21
C PRO A 405 -15.68 13.28 -19.07
N GLU A 406 -15.18 14.40 -18.56
CA GLU A 406 -14.12 15.20 -19.18
C GLU A 406 -12.80 14.90 -18.48
N MET A 407 -12.00 13.99 -19.04
CA MET A 407 -10.69 13.63 -18.50
C MET A 407 -9.60 14.54 -19.03
N VAL A 408 -8.59 14.77 -18.17
CA VAL A 408 -7.36 15.44 -18.58
C VAL A 408 -6.44 14.41 -19.21
N GLU A 409 -6.21 14.49 -20.52
CA GLU A 409 -5.36 13.55 -21.24
C GLU A 409 -3.89 13.98 -21.24
N GLN A 410 -3.01 13.01 -20.97
CA GLN A 410 -1.56 13.14 -21.07
C GLN A 410 -0.98 11.95 -21.83
N ILE A 411 -0.90 12.09 -23.14
CA ILE A 411 -0.58 11.02 -24.09
C ILE A 411 0.85 11.15 -24.61
N ILE A 412 1.35 12.37 -24.76
CA ILE A 412 2.68 12.65 -25.32
C ILE A 412 3.76 12.33 -24.29
N ARG A 413 4.74 11.52 -24.68
CA ARG A 413 5.95 11.28 -23.86
C ARG A 413 7.01 12.34 -24.16
N PRO A 414 7.63 12.94 -23.14
CA PRO A 414 8.73 13.91 -23.33
C PRO A 414 9.89 13.38 -24.18
N THR A 415 10.10 12.06 -24.20
CA THR A 415 11.14 11.37 -24.98
C THR A 415 10.80 11.19 -26.44
N GLY A 416 9.59 11.55 -26.87
CA GLY A 416 9.06 11.29 -28.20
C GLY A 416 8.71 9.82 -28.49
N LEU A 417 8.81 8.92 -27.50
CA LEU A 417 8.48 7.51 -27.67
C LEU A 417 7.00 7.32 -28.01
N LEU A 418 6.76 6.44 -28.97
CA LEU A 418 5.43 6.10 -29.47
C LEU A 418 4.86 4.88 -28.75
N ASP A 419 3.54 4.76 -28.74
CA ASP A 419 2.90 3.49 -28.38
C ASP A 419 3.28 2.41 -29.41
N PRO A 420 3.42 1.14 -28.99
CA PRO A 420 3.98 0.10 -29.86
C PRO A 420 3.03 -0.26 -31.01
N ILE A 421 3.62 -0.82 -32.08
CA ILE A 421 2.85 -1.44 -33.14
C ILE A 421 2.35 -2.80 -32.65
N ILE A 422 1.08 -3.11 -32.93
CA ILE A 422 0.44 -4.35 -32.54
C ILE A 422 0.21 -5.21 -33.79
N ASP A 423 0.73 -6.43 -33.76
CA ASP A 423 0.49 -7.45 -34.77
C ASP A 423 -0.42 -8.55 -34.19
N VAL A 424 -1.47 -8.94 -34.88
CA VAL A 424 -2.31 -10.08 -34.51
C VAL A 424 -1.94 -11.25 -35.42
N ARG A 425 -1.59 -12.38 -34.80
CA ARG A 425 -1.15 -13.60 -35.51
C ARG A 425 -1.96 -14.81 -35.05
N PRO A 426 -2.09 -15.87 -35.88
CA PRO A 426 -2.86 -17.06 -35.51
C PRO A 426 -2.22 -17.83 -34.36
N ILE A 427 -3.03 -18.54 -33.60
CA ILE A 427 -2.58 -19.39 -32.47
C ILE A 427 -1.82 -20.60 -33.00
N GLN A 428 -2.23 -21.15 -34.16
CA GLN A 428 -1.52 -22.27 -34.79
C GLN A 428 -0.08 -21.88 -35.14
N GLY A 429 0.91 -22.60 -34.60
CA GLY A 429 2.32 -22.31 -34.77
C GLY A 429 2.86 -21.14 -33.92
N GLN A 430 2.09 -20.65 -32.94
CA GLN A 430 2.47 -19.50 -32.11
C GLN A 430 3.82 -19.68 -31.42
N ILE A 431 4.20 -20.88 -31.00
CA ILE A 431 5.45 -21.13 -30.29
C ILE A 431 6.65 -21.02 -31.20
N ASP A 432 6.56 -21.59 -32.43
CA ASP A 432 7.63 -21.51 -33.41
C ASP A 432 7.83 -20.07 -33.93
N ASP A 433 6.72 -19.34 -34.14
CA ASP A 433 6.76 -17.94 -34.53
C ASP A 433 7.35 -17.07 -33.42
N LEU A 434 6.93 -17.29 -32.17
CA LEU A 434 7.47 -16.61 -30.98
C LEU A 434 8.96 -16.87 -30.82
N LEU A 435 9.43 -18.10 -31.06
CA LEU A 435 10.86 -18.47 -31.01
C LEU A 435 11.69 -17.66 -32.01
N GLY A 436 11.22 -17.55 -33.25
CA GLY A 436 11.88 -16.72 -34.26
C GLY A 436 11.97 -15.24 -33.85
N GLU A 437 10.90 -14.71 -33.27
CA GLU A 437 10.86 -13.32 -32.77
C GLU A 437 11.78 -13.11 -31.55
N ILE A 438 11.85 -14.08 -30.63
CA ILE A 438 12.78 -14.06 -29.50
C ILE A 438 14.23 -14.02 -30.00
N GLN A 439 14.61 -14.92 -30.90
CA GLN A 439 15.97 -14.98 -31.45
C GLN A 439 16.37 -13.65 -32.08
N ALA A 440 15.49 -13.07 -32.91
CA ALA A 440 15.74 -11.77 -33.53
C ALA A 440 15.93 -10.62 -32.54
N ARG A 441 15.34 -10.68 -31.33
CA ARG A 441 15.53 -9.69 -30.26
C ARG A 441 16.81 -9.94 -29.46
N VAL A 442 17.10 -11.21 -29.16
CA VAL A 442 18.33 -11.61 -28.44
C VAL A 442 19.58 -11.19 -29.25
N GLU A 443 19.58 -11.36 -30.58
CA GLU A 443 20.66 -10.90 -31.47
C GLU A 443 20.90 -9.38 -31.35
N ARG A 444 19.86 -8.59 -31.04
CA ARG A 444 19.95 -7.14 -30.86
C ARG A 444 20.21 -6.72 -29.42
N ASN A 445 20.42 -7.70 -28.51
CA ASN A 445 20.54 -7.47 -27.07
C ASN A 445 19.33 -6.79 -26.47
N GLU A 446 18.14 -7.04 -27.01
CA GLU A 446 16.83 -6.59 -26.51
C GLU A 446 16.17 -7.68 -25.67
N ARG A 447 15.15 -7.32 -24.87
CA ARG A 447 14.44 -8.23 -23.96
C ARG A 447 13.01 -8.47 -24.42
N VAL A 448 12.48 -9.63 -24.05
CA VAL A 448 11.14 -10.08 -24.43
C VAL A 448 10.31 -10.39 -23.18
N LEU A 449 9.07 -9.90 -23.15
CA LEU A 449 8.06 -10.32 -22.19
C LEU A 449 7.03 -11.21 -22.85
N VAL A 450 6.68 -12.33 -22.23
CA VAL A 450 5.65 -13.26 -22.73
C VAL A 450 4.58 -13.44 -21.66
N THR A 451 3.31 -13.21 -22.01
CA THR A 451 2.18 -13.42 -21.10
C THR A 451 1.41 -14.68 -21.46
N THR A 452 1.19 -15.53 -20.45
CA THR A 452 0.43 -16.77 -20.55
C THR A 452 -0.87 -16.68 -19.72
N LEU A 453 -1.72 -17.69 -19.79
CA LEU A 453 -2.97 -17.74 -19.03
C LEU A 453 -2.87 -18.53 -17.73
N THR A 454 -1.94 -19.49 -17.65
CA THR A 454 -1.82 -20.39 -16.50
C THR A 454 -0.37 -20.55 -16.04
N LYS A 455 -0.17 -20.89 -14.77
CA LYS A 455 1.13 -21.19 -14.17
C LYS A 455 1.82 -22.33 -14.94
N LYS A 456 1.10 -23.41 -15.18
CA LYS A 456 1.61 -24.56 -15.93
C LYS A 456 2.11 -24.17 -17.31
N MET A 457 1.34 -23.36 -18.05
CA MET A 457 1.78 -22.89 -19.38
C MET A 457 3.05 -22.05 -19.30
N SER A 458 3.20 -21.22 -18.24
CA SER A 458 4.43 -20.45 -18.01
C SER A 458 5.63 -21.36 -17.75
N GLU A 459 5.45 -22.39 -16.92
CA GLU A 459 6.49 -23.36 -16.57
C GLU A 459 6.87 -24.21 -17.77
N ASP A 460 5.90 -24.82 -18.46
CA ASP A 460 6.13 -25.66 -19.65
C ASP A 460 6.87 -24.88 -20.76
N LEU A 461 6.47 -23.62 -20.99
CA LEU A 461 7.14 -22.76 -21.98
C LEU A 461 8.55 -22.35 -21.54
N THR A 462 8.74 -22.09 -20.26
CA THR A 462 10.06 -21.76 -19.69
C THR A 462 11.03 -22.93 -19.86
N ASP A 463 10.59 -24.15 -19.54
CA ASP A 463 11.41 -25.36 -19.68
C ASP A 463 11.74 -25.63 -21.14
N TYR A 464 10.75 -25.53 -22.03
CA TYR A 464 10.98 -25.66 -23.46
C TYR A 464 12.02 -24.67 -24.00
N LEU A 465 11.92 -23.38 -23.62
CA LEU A 465 12.88 -22.36 -24.07
C LEU A 465 14.27 -22.56 -23.48
N LYS A 466 14.38 -23.07 -22.23
CA LYS A 466 15.68 -23.44 -21.63
C LYS A 466 16.33 -24.59 -22.37
N ASP A 467 15.56 -25.62 -22.74
CA ASP A 467 16.08 -26.81 -23.43
C ASP A 467 16.68 -26.47 -24.81
N ILE A 468 16.19 -25.43 -25.45
CA ILE A 468 16.72 -24.92 -26.70
C ILE A 468 17.79 -23.83 -26.53
N GLY A 469 18.24 -23.57 -25.29
CA GLY A 469 19.36 -22.70 -24.97
C GLY A 469 19.07 -21.22 -24.83
N ILE A 470 17.78 -20.80 -24.68
CA ILE A 470 17.40 -19.41 -24.42
C ILE A 470 17.49 -19.11 -22.93
N LYS A 471 18.06 -17.97 -22.57
CA LYS A 471 18.12 -17.48 -21.19
C LYS A 471 16.77 -16.95 -20.76
N VAL A 472 15.93 -17.80 -20.19
CA VAL A 472 14.56 -17.49 -19.81
C VAL A 472 14.33 -17.68 -18.32
N THR A 473 13.47 -16.85 -17.76
CA THR A 473 12.92 -17.01 -16.41
C THR A 473 11.42 -16.75 -16.41
N TYR A 474 10.72 -17.14 -15.34
CA TYR A 474 9.28 -16.90 -15.22
C TYR A 474 8.93 -16.21 -13.89
N LEU A 475 7.80 -15.50 -13.90
CA LEU A 475 7.22 -14.83 -12.74
C LEU A 475 5.81 -15.35 -12.48
N HIS A 476 5.52 -15.75 -11.24
CA HIS A 476 4.19 -16.11 -10.77
C HIS A 476 3.88 -15.46 -9.41
N SER A 477 2.66 -15.65 -8.91
CA SER A 477 2.16 -14.99 -7.68
C SER A 477 2.90 -15.38 -6.40
N GLU A 478 3.49 -16.56 -6.35
CA GLU A 478 4.17 -17.11 -5.16
C GLU A 478 5.62 -16.62 -5.01
N ILE A 479 6.19 -15.95 -6.02
CA ILE A 479 7.54 -15.39 -5.94
C ILE A 479 7.53 -14.21 -4.98
N LYS A 480 8.43 -14.27 -3.96
CA LYS A 480 8.58 -13.20 -2.96
C LYS A 480 9.03 -11.89 -3.60
N THR A 481 8.70 -10.77 -2.96
CA THR A 481 8.95 -9.43 -3.52
C THR A 481 10.44 -9.19 -3.82
N LEU A 482 11.36 -9.62 -2.95
CA LEU A 482 12.81 -9.48 -3.18
C LEU A 482 13.29 -10.29 -4.38
N GLU A 483 12.91 -11.55 -4.48
CA GLU A 483 13.24 -12.43 -5.60
C GLU A 483 12.71 -11.86 -6.93
N ARG A 484 11.50 -11.27 -6.89
CA ARG A 484 10.94 -10.57 -8.05
C ARG A 484 11.80 -9.39 -8.50
N ILE A 485 12.31 -8.60 -7.57
CA ILE A 485 13.20 -7.46 -7.86
C ILE A 485 14.51 -7.97 -8.48
N GLU A 486 15.06 -9.07 -7.95
CA GLU A 486 16.26 -9.71 -8.50
C GLU A 486 16.04 -10.22 -9.92
N ILE A 487 14.93 -10.90 -10.19
CA ILE A 487 14.56 -11.38 -11.54
C ILE A 487 14.47 -10.22 -12.53
N ILE A 488 13.85 -9.11 -12.14
CA ILE A 488 13.73 -7.92 -12.99
C ILE A 488 15.12 -7.29 -13.24
N ARG A 489 15.95 -7.19 -12.22
CA ARG A 489 17.32 -6.71 -12.33
C ARG A 489 18.15 -7.59 -13.24
N ASP A 490 18.06 -8.91 -13.09
CA ASP A 490 18.77 -9.89 -13.90
C ASP A 490 18.34 -9.86 -15.36
N LEU A 491 17.05 -9.64 -15.64
CA LEU A 491 16.54 -9.39 -16.98
C LEU A 491 17.16 -8.12 -17.59
N ARG A 492 17.18 -7.02 -16.84
CA ARG A 492 17.79 -5.76 -17.28
C ARG A 492 19.30 -5.89 -17.55
N MET A 493 20.02 -6.63 -16.69
CA MET A 493 21.45 -6.88 -16.86
C MET A 493 21.78 -7.90 -17.98
N GLY A 494 20.78 -8.56 -18.56
CA GLY A 494 20.97 -9.54 -19.62
C GLY A 494 21.41 -10.93 -19.13
N LYS A 495 21.22 -11.25 -17.86
CA LYS A 495 21.32 -12.62 -17.38
C LYS A 495 20.18 -13.48 -17.92
N HIS A 496 19.03 -12.87 -18.15
CA HIS A 496 17.88 -13.43 -18.85
C HIS A 496 17.52 -12.55 -20.05
N ASP A 497 17.09 -13.17 -21.14
CA ASP A 497 16.64 -12.49 -22.36
C ASP A 497 15.11 -12.46 -22.43
N VAL A 498 14.45 -13.44 -21.83
CA VAL A 498 13.00 -13.61 -21.85
C VAL A 498 12.46 -13.75 -20.44
N LEU A 499 11.38 -13.03 -20.17
CA LEU A 499 10.59 -13.15 -18.93
C LEU A 499 9.18 -13.60 -19.30
N ILE A 500 8.76 -14.74 -18.73
CA ILE A 500 7.42 -15.30 -18.92
C ILE A 500 6.60 -15.08 -17.66
N GLY A 501 5.31 -14.81 -17.77
CA GLY A 501 4.44 -14.71 -16.61
C GLY A 501 2.97 -14.63 -16.96
N ILE A 502 2.13 -14.94 -15.96
CA ILE A 502 0.67 -14.90 -16.10
C ILE A 502 0.20 -13.45 -16.05
N ASN A 503 0.66 -12.73 -15.05
CA ASN A 503 0.26 -11.34 -14.81
C ASN A 503 1.50 -10.46 -14.66
N LEU A 504 2.14 -10.16 -15.81
CA LEU A 504 3.26 -9.21 -15.87
C LEU A 504 2.79 -7.75 -15.70
N LEU A 505 1.51 -7.55 -15.38
CA LEU A 505 0.89 -6.23 -15.19
C LEU A 505 1.18 -5.65 -13.81
N ARG A 506 1.48 -6.52 -12.83
CA ARG A 506 1.77 -6.05 -11.49
C ARG A 506 3.02 -5.17 -11.53
N GLU A 507 2.91 -4.06 -10.99
CA GLU A 507 3.64 -2.83 -10.82
C GLU A 507 5.17 -2.93 -10.86
N GLY A 508 5.80 -1.82 -11.22
CA GLY A 508 7.26 -1.67 -11.12
C GLY A 508 8.05 -2.24 -12.31
N LEU A 509 7.39 -2.83 -13.32
CA LEU A 509 8.06 -3.28 -14.54
C LEU A 509 8.32 -2.09 -15.48
N ASP A 510 9.29 -1.28 -15.10
CA ASP A 510 9.85 -0.23 -15.95
C ASP A 510 11.15 -0.71 -16.59
N ILE A 511 11.04 -1.46 -17.69
CA ILE A 511 12.16 -2.13 -18.35
C ILE A 511 12.31 -1.55 -19.77
N PRO A 512 13.16 -0.53 -19.93
CA PRO A 512 13.39 0.10 -21.26
C PRO A 512 13.99 -0.86 -22.30
N GLU A 513 14.64 -1.90 -21.84
CA GLU A 513 15.30 -2.91 -22.67
C GLU A 513 14.30 -3.85 -23.39
N VAL A 514 13.01 -3.84 -22.97
CA VAL A 514 11.97 -4.66 -23.59
C VAL A 514 11.49 -4.04 -24.88
N SER A 515 11.75 -4.73 -25.98
CA SER A 515 11.30 -4.36 -27.34
C SER A 515 10.14 -5.21 -27.86
N LEU A 516 9.88 -6.36 -27.26
CA LEU A 516 8.77 -7.23 -27.64
C LEU A 516 7.94 -7.65 -26.42
N VAL A 517 6.63 -7.53 -26.56
CA VAL A 517 5.65 -8.14 -25.67
C VAL A 517 4.80 -9.12 -26.48
N ALA A 518 4.83 -10.39 -26.12
CA ALA A 518 4.02 -11.43 -26.74
C ALA A 518 2.87 -11.83 -25.80
N ILE A 519 1.65 -11.82 -26.32
CA ILE A 519 0.43 -12.18 -25.59
C ILE A 519 -0.11 -13.47 -26.22
N LEU A 520 0.10 -14.59 -25.52
CA LEU A 520 -0.41 -15.89 -25.97
C LEU A 520 -1.90 -15.99 -25.66
N ASP A 521 -2.64 -16.68 -26.52
CA ASP A 521 -4.09 -16.90 -26.37
C ASP A 521 -4.85 -15.59 -26.04
N ALA A 522 -4.60 -14.54 -26.80
CA ALA A 522 -5.15 -13.21 -26.57
C ALA A 522 -6.68 -13.15 -26.74
N ASP A 523 -7.28 -14.11 -27.46
CA ASP A 523 -8.72 -14.25 -27.69
C ASP A 523 -9.48 -15.01 -26.61
N LYS A 524 -8.80 -15.48 -25.56
CA LYS A 524 -9.44 -16.13 -24.42
C LYS A 524 -9.94 -15.07 -23.45
N GLU A 525 -11.19 -14.64 -23.65
CA GLU A 525 -11.79 -13.61 -22.80
C GLU A 525 -11.76 -13.99 -21.32
N GLY A 526 -11.43 -12.99 -20.47
CA GLY A 526 -11.33 -13.13 -19.04
C GLY A 526 -10.59 -11.95 -18.42
N PHE A 527 -10.42 -11.97 -17.11
CA PHE A 527 -9.75 -10.88 -16.39
C PHE A 527 -8.35 -10.53 -16.96
N LEU A 528 -7.55 -11.55 -17.30
CA LEU A 528 -6.19 -11.38 -17.85
C LEU A 528 -6.15 -10.88 -19.32
N ARG A 529 -7.27 -10.90 -20.00
CA ARG A 529 -7.43 -10.48 -21.39
C ARG A 529 -8.53 -9.42 -21.56
N SER A 530 -8.89 -8.76 -20.48
CA SER A 530 -9.76 -7.58 -20.53
C SER A 530 -9.08 -6.42 -21.27
N GLU A 531 -9.85 -5.48 -21.79
CA GLU A 531 -9.34 -4.28 -22.47
C GLU A 531 -8.23 -3.56 -21.68
N ARG A 532 -8.46 -3.38 -20.36
CA ARG A 532 -7.50 -2.72 -19.47
C ARG A 532 -6.21 -3.52 -19.32
N SER A 533 -6.35 -4.82 -19.08
CA SER A 533 -5.23 -5.74 -18.97
C SER A 533 -4.37 -5.73 -20.23
N LEU A 534 -5.01 -5.75 -21.40
CA LEU A 534 -4.31 -5.67 -22.70
C LEU A 534 -3.60 -4.33 -22.87
N ILE A 535 -4.27 -3.18 -22.63
CA ILE A 535 -3.65 -1.86 -22.76
C ILE A 535 -2.43 -1.72 -21.82
N GLN A 536 -2.51 -2.21 -20.61
CA GLN A 536 -1.38 -2.17 -19.67
C GLN A 536 -0.22 -3.05 -20.12
N THR A 537 -0.51 -4.26 -20.60
CA THR A 537 0.49 -5.17 -21.13
C THR A 537 1.18 -4.58 -22.36
N ILE A 538 0.42 -4.02 -23.29
CA ILE A 538 0.90 -3.30 -24.47
C ILE A 538 1.85 -2.16 -24.06
N GLY A 539 1.47 -1.40 -23.03
CA GLY A 539 2.24 -0.28 -22.51
C GLY A 539 3.65 -0.64 -21.99
N ARG A 540 3.93 -1.94 -21.73
CA ARG A 540 5.27 -2.38 -21.32
C ARG A 540 6.30 -2.27 -22.46
N ALA A 541 5.88 -2.37 -23.71
CA ALA A 541 6.74 -2.17 -24.89
C ALA A 541 6.91 -0.68 -25.27
N ALA A 542 6.17 0.24 -24.66
CA ALA A 542 6.15 1.66 -25.05
C ALA A 542 7.37 2.48 -24.60
N ARG A 543 8.35 1.87 -23.93
CA ARG A 543 9.58 2.50 -23.46
C ARG A 543 10.80 2.26 -24.35
N ASN A 544 10.63 1.45 -25.35
CA ASN A 544 11.64 1.14 -26.35
C ASN A 544 11.22 1.72 -27.72
N SER A 545 12.15 2.36 -28.41
CA SER A 545 11.89 2.91 -29.77
C SER A 545 11.50 1.83 -30.78
N ASN A 546 11.94 0.57 -30.56
CA ASN A 546 11.62 -0.60 -31.36
C ASN A 546 10.45 -1.42 -30.80
N GLY A 547 9.67 -0.82 -29.85
CA GLY A 547 8.60 -1.51 -29.16
C GLY A 547 7.55 -2.11 -30.08
N ARG A 548 7.31 -3.41 -29.94
CA ARG A 548 6.27 -4.18 -30.65
C ARG A 548 5.48 -5.06 -29.70
N VAL A 549 4.24 -5.34 -30.09
CA VAL A 549 3.38 -6.30 -29.42
C VAL A 549 2.85 -7.30 -30.42
N ILE A 550 2.91 -8.57 -30.07
CA ILE A 550 2.28 -9.64 -30.86
C ILE A 550 1.17 -10.25 -30.01
N MET A 551 -0.03 -10.27 -30.56
CA MET A 551 -1.18 -10.96 -29.98
C MET A 551 -1.46 -12.22 -30.78
N TYR A 552 -1.33 -13.39 -30.18
CA TYR A 552 -1.71 -14.64 -30.81
C TYR A 552 -3.18 -14.92 -30.53
N ALA A 553 -3.99 -14.89 -31.60
CA ALA A 553 -5.44 -15.01 -31.51
C ALA A 553 -6.00 -15.52 -32.84
N ASP A 554 -7.01 -16.42 -32.77
CA ASP A 554 -7.74 -16.89 -33.92
C ASP A 554 -8.99 -16.05 -34.20
N LYS A 555 -9.48 -15.33 -33.16
CA LYS A 555 -10.64 -14.44 -33.23
C LYS A 555 -10.34 -13.08 -32.63
N MET A 556 -10.85 -12.03 -33.26
CA MET A 556 -10.82 -10.69 -32.68
C MET A 556 -11.93 -10.58 -31.62
N THR A 557 -11.54 -10.35 -30.36
CA THR A 557 -12.51 -10.09 -29.29
C THR A 557 -12.76 -8.59 -29.12
N ASN A 558 -13.88 -8.23 -28.50
CA ASN A 558 -14.19 -6.83 -28.22
C ASN A 558 -13.09 -6.14 -27.39
N SER A 559 -12.55 -6.83 -26.38
CA SER A 559 -11.44 -6.34 -25.54
C SER A 559 -10.17 -6.08 -26.36
N MET A 560 -9.84 -6.96 -27.30
CA MET A 560 -8.71 -6.75 -28.21
C MET A 560 -8.94 -5.56 -29.13
N GLU A 561 -10.13 -5.45 -29.74
CA GLU A 561 -10.47 -4.36 -30.64
C GLU A 561 -10.36 -2.99 -29.95
N ILE A 562 -10.91 -2.85 -28.74
CA ILE A 562 -10.81 -1.62 -27.94
C ILE A 562 -9.33 -1.30 -27.63
N ALA A 563 -8.56 -2.29 -27.19
CA ALA A 563 -7.15 -2.09 -26.82
C ALA A 563 -6.28 -1.69 -28.03
N ILE A 564 -6.49 -2.32 -29.18
CA ILE A 564 -5.77 -2.03 -30.42
C ILE A 564 -6.14 -0.63 -30.93
N ASN A 565 -7.43 -0.29 -30.97
CA ASN A 565 -7.89 1.01 -31.44
C ASN A 565 -7.40 2.15 -30.56
N GLU A 566 -7.42 1.99 -29.22
CA GLU A 566 -6.91 3.01 -28.31
C GLU A 566 -5.38 3.18 -28.45
N THR A 567 -4.63 2.09 -28.57
CA THR A 567 -3.19 2.16 -28.78
C THR A 567 -2.86 2.85 -30.11
N LYS A 568 -3.60 2.56 -31.18
CA LYS A 568 -3.45 3.20 -32.47
C LYS A 568 -3.76 4.70 -32.40
N ARG A 569 -4.87 5.08 -31.76
CA ARG A 569 -5.26 6.49 -31.53
C ARG A 569 -4.13 7.26 -30.83
N ARG A 570 -3.60 6.70 -29.74
CA ARG A 570 -2.50 7.31 -28.98
C ARG A 570 -1.25 7.46 -29.83
N ARG A 571 -0.90 6.43 -30.59
CA ARG A 571 0.25 6.45 -31.48
C ARG A 571 0.13 7.53 -32.56
N GLU A 572 -1.01 7.67 -33.21
CA GLU A 572 -1.27 8.69 -34.22
C GLU A 572 -1.07 10.12 -33.67
N ILE A 573 -1.60 10.40 -32.46
CA ILE A 573 -1.41 11.68 -31.77
C ILE A 573 0.07 11.94 -31.48
N GLN A 574 0.80 10.93 -31.01
CA GLN A 574 2.22 11.01 -30.70
C GLN A 574 3.07 11.25 -31.97
N GLU A 575 2.77 10.56 -33.06
CA GLU A 575 3.45 10.73 -34.33
C GLU A 575 3.24 12.14 -34.92
N GLU A 576 2.00 12.64 -34.87
CA GLU A 576 1.68 13.99 -35.32
C GLU A 576 2.43 15.05 -34.50
N TYR A 577 2.45 14.88 -33.18
CA TYR A 577 3.19 15.76 -32.28
C TYR A 577 4.68 15.75 -32.59
N ASN A 578 5.29 14.58 -32.73
CA ASN A 578 6.70 14.43 -33.04
C ASN A 578 7.07 15.07 -34.38
N LYS A 579 6.26 14.87 -35.42
CA LYS A 579 6.44 15.50 -36.73
C LYS A 579 6.38 17.02 -36.65
N LYS A 580 5.39 17.56 -35.91
CA LYS A 580 5.21 18.99 -35.74
C LYS A 580 6.38 19.67 -35.01
N HIS A 581 7.01 18.97 -34.05
CA HIS A 581 8.07 19.51 -33.20
C HIS A 581 9.49 19.02 -33.60
N GLY A 582 9.62 18.21 -34.65
CA GLY A 582 10.90 17.67 -35.10
C GLY A 582 11.56 16.74 -34.08
N ILE A 583 10.77 15.99 -33.28
CA ILE A 583 11.28 15.12 -32.22
C ILE A 583 11.53 13.71 -32.82
N THR A 584 12.74 13.20 -32.56
CA THR A 584 13.09 11.80 -32.87
C THR A 584 12.94 10.95 -31.62
N PRO A 585 12.16 9.86 -31.64
CA PRO A 585 12.00 8.97 -30.50
C PRO A 585 13.34 8.39 -30.02
N GLN A 586 13.59 8.45 -28.73
CA GLN A 586 14.79 7.89 -28.10
C GLN A 586 14.42 6.96 -26.95
N THR A 587 15.01 5.76 -26.96
CA THR A 587 14.86 4.81 -25.84
C THR A 587 15.42 5.41 -24.56
N ILE A 588 14.67 5.29 -23.47
CA ILE A 588 15.08 5.80 -22.16
C ILE A 588 16.25 4.96 -21.65
N GLN A 589 17.35 5.60 -21.31
CA GLN A 589 18.43 4.97 -20.54
C GLN A 589 18.20 5.28 -19.06
N LYS A 590 17.81 4.28 -18.28
CA LYS A 590 17.73 4.37 -16.82
C LYS A 590 18.89 3.59 -16.20
N GLU A 591 19.62 4.23 -15.29
CA GLU A 591 20.56 3.52 -14.44
C GLU A 591 19.85 2.39 -13.72
N ILE A 592 20.50 1.24 -13.61
CA ILE A 592 20.03 0.12 -12.79
C ILE A 592 20.34 0.49 -11.34
N ARG A 593 19.45 1.27 -10.72
CA ARG A 593 19.59 1.64 -9.31
C ARG A 593 19.34 0.40 -8.44
N ASP A 594 20.12 0.25 -7.39
CA ASP A 594 19.81 -0.70 -6.33
C ASP A 594 18.55 -0.21 -5.57
N VAL A 595 17.38 -0.53 -6.11
CA VAL A 595 16.07 -0.36 -5.44
C VAL A 595 16.03 -1.18 -4.14
N ILE A 596 16.96 -2.12 -4.00
CA ILE A 596 17.16 -3.00 -2.87
C ILE A 596 17.30 -2.22 -1.53
N ARG A 597 17.90 -1.02 -1.50
CA ARG A 597 18.08 -0.29 -0.24
C ARG A 597 16.79 0.27 0.38
N ALA A 598 15.86 0.76 -0.43
CA ALA A 598 14.56 1.23 0.08
C ALA A 598 13.61 0.07 0.42
N THR A 599 13.79 -1.09 -0.22
CA THR A 599 13.00 -2.30 0.02
C THR A 599 13.66 -3.21 1.07
N GLN A 600 14.99 -3.18 1.22
CA GLN A 600 15.70 -3.88 2.30
C GLN A 600 15.42 -3.27 3.68
N ALA A 601 15.20 -1.98 3.79
CA ALA A 601 14.66 -1.37 5.00
C ALA A 601 13.25 -1.90 5.35
N ALA A 602 12.56 -2.50 4.38
CA ALA A 602 11.24 -3.11 4.55
C ALA A 602 11.26 -4.64 4.76
N GLU A 603 12.38 -5.33 4.63
CA GLU A 603 12.40 -6.82 4.57
C GLU A 603 13.64 -7.48 5.25
N THR A 604 14.35 -6.81 6.15
CA THR A 604 15.36 -7.51 6.97
C THR A 604 14.70 -8.25 8.12
N THR A 605 14.23 -9.46 7.85
CA THR A 605 14.19 -10.53 8.86
C THR A 605 14.12 -11.90 8.18
N GLU A 606 14.86 -12.83 8.76
CA GLU A 606 15.01 -14.21 8.32
C GLU A 606 13.67 -14.89 8.05
N ALA A 607 13.62 -15.57 6.91
CA ALA A 607 12.51 -16.41 6.53
C ALA A 607 12.32 -17.53 7.58
N TYR A 608 11.31 -17.40 8.42
CA TYR A 608 10.68 -18.55 9.02
C TYR A 608 9.64 -19.09 8.04
N ASP A 609 9.99 -20.19 7.43
CA ASP A 609 9.17 -21.03 6.58
C ASP A 609 8.05 -21.63 7.44
N THR A 610 6.88 -20.99 7.47
CA THR A 610 5.66 -21.58 8.01
C THR A 610 4.44 -21.08 7.26
N ALA A 611 4.32 -21.52 6.01
CA ALA A 611 2.99 -21.84 5.52
C ALA A 611 2.45 -22.95 6.46
N PRO A 612 1.22 -22.88 6.97
CA PRO A 612 0.66 -24.01 7.65
C PRO A 612 0.66 -25.16 6.65
N LYS A 613 1.57 -26.10 6.83
CA LYS A 613 1.50 -27.37 6.12
C LYS A 613 0.19 -28.00 6.56
N LEU A 614 -0.82 -27.92 5.73
CA LEU A 614 -2.02 -28.77 5.77
C LEU A 614 -1.62 -30.24 5.48
N THR A 615 -0.40 -30.63 5.87
CA THR A 615 0.16 -31.96 5.76
C THR A 615 -0.40 -32.81 6.89
N GLY A 616 -1.38 -33.62 6.55
CA GLY A 616 -1.96 -34.60 7.49
C GLY A 616 -3.43 -34.89 7.29
N LEU A 617 -4.13 -34.22 6.38
CA LEU A 617 -5.51 -34.51 6.08
C LEU A 617 -5.65 -35.82 5.29
N SER A 618 -6.58 -36.70 5.70
CA SER A 618 -6.93 -37.84 4.90
C SER A 618 -7.55 -37.39 3.56
N LYS A 619 -7.42 -38.21 2.51
CA LYS A 619 -7.95 -37.89 1.17
C LYS A 619 -9.42 -37.44 1.21
N LYS A 620 -10.23 -38.04 2.08
CA LYS A 620 -11.65 -37.77 2.22
C LYS A 620 -11.94 -36.41 2.90
N GLU A 621 -11.10 -35.98 3.82
CA GLU A 621 -11.19 -34.68 4.48
C GLU A 621 -10.71 -33.58 3.54
N ARG A 622 -9.65 -33.82 2.78
CA ARG A 622 -9.14 -32.93 1.76
C ARG A 622 -10.17 -32.65 0.66
N ASP A 623 -10.79 -33.69 0.10
CA ASP A 623 -11.83 -33.56 -0.93
C ASP A 623 -13.05 -32.76 -0.41
N LYS A 624 -13.38 -32.87 0.87
CA LYS A 624 -14.46 -32.10 1.49
C LYS A 624 -14.09 -30.62 1.61
N VAL A 625 -12.89 -30.32 2.10
CA VAL A 625 -12.37 -28.92 2.20
C VAL A 625 -12.29 -28.27 0.82
N ILE A 626 -11.80 -28.99 -0.19
CA ILE A 626 -11.75 -28.50 -1.57
C ILE A 626 -13.16 -28.16 -2.09
N ALA A 627 -14.15 -29.01 -1.84
CA ALA A 627 -15.53 -28.78 -2.29
C ALA A 627 -16.15 -27.54 -1.62
N GLU A 628 -15.91 -27.31 -0.32
CA GLU A 628 -16.36 -26.13 0.41
C GLU A 628 -15.68 -24.87 -0.12
N MET A 629 -14.36 -24.90 -0.34
CA MET A 629 -13.60 -23.79 -0.92
C MET A 629 -14.02 -23.47 -2.36
N GLU A 630 -14.39 -24.46 -3.17
CA GLU A 630 -14.92 -24.24 -4.53
C GLU A 630 -16.27 -23.52 -4.53
N VAL A 631 -17.12 -23.77 -3.54
CA VAL A 631 -18.38 -23.06 -3.37
C VAL A 631 -18.11 -21.60 -2.96
N GLU A 632 -17.28 -21.39 -1.96
CA GLU A 632 -16.90 -20.04 -1.50
C GLU A 632 -16.22 -19.23 -2.62
N MET A 633 -15.35 -19.85 -3.40
CA MET A 633 -14.70 -19.23 -4.56
C MET A 633 -15.73 -18.75 -5.60
N LYS A 634 -16.75 -19.58 -5.89
CA LYS A 634 -17.81 -19.22 -6.82
C LYS A 634 -18.71 -18.09 -6.28
N GLU A 635 -18.97 -18.08 -4.99
CA GLU A 635 -19.73 -17.02 -4.33
C GLU A 635 -18.93 -15.71 -4.31
N ALA A 636 -17.63 -15.76 -3.99
CA ALA A 636 -16.74 -14.61 -4.07
C ALA A 636 -16.67 -14.05 -5.50
N ALA A 637 -16.59 -14.91 -6.51
CA ALA A 637 -16.60 -14.49 -7.92
C ALA A 637 -17.95 -13.86 -8.33
N LYS A 638 -19.09 -14.39 -7.87
CA LYS A 638 -20.41 -13.79 -8.10
C LYS A 638 -20.57 -12.42 -7.41
N ALA A 639 -19.98 -12.29 -6.23
CA ALA A 639 -19.93 -11.03 -5.49
C ALA A 639 -18.90 -10.03 -6.04
N LEU A 640 -18.25 -10.35 -7.19
CA LEU A 640 -17.17 -9.55 -7.82
C LEU A 640 -15.94 -9.36 -6.92
N ASN A 641 -15.77 -10.20 -5.90
CA ASN A 641 -14.58 -10.24 -5.05
C ASN A 641 -13.53 -11.17 -5.67
N PHE A 642 -12.92 -10.69 -6.76
CA PHE A 642 -12.00 -11.50 -7.57
C PHE A 642 -10.67 -11.80 -6.86
N GLU A 643 -10.27 -11.00 -5.89
CA GLU A 643 -9.05 -11.23 -5.10
C GLU A 643 -9.25 -12.43 -4.17
N ARG A 644 -10.38 -12.50 -3.46
CA ARG A 644 -10.73 -13.64 -2.63
C ARG A 644 -10.98 -14.90 -3.46
N ALA A 645 -11.62 -14.76 -4.62
CA ALA A 645 -11.81 -15.89 -5.54
C ALA A 645 -10.47 -16.42 -6.08
N ALA A 646 -9.48 -15.55 -6.31
CA ALA A 646 -8.14 -15.96 -6.74
C ALA A 646 -7.35 -16.64 -5.62
N GLU A 647 -7.39 -16.12 -4.39
CA GLU A 647 -6.79 -16.75 -3.22
C GLU A 647 -7.33 -18.16 -2.98
N LEU A 648 -8.66 -18.31 -2.99
CA LEU A 648 -9.32 -19.60 -2.81
C LEU A 648 -8.99 -20.57 -3.94
N ARG A 649 -8.92 -20.11 -5.19
CA ARG A 649 -8.50 -20.91 -6.32
C ARG A 649 -7.08 -21.44 -6.14
N ASP A 650 -6.16 -20.58 -5.70
CA ASP A 650 -4.75 -20.92 -5.55
C ASP A 650 -4.57 -21.94 -4.40
N LEU A 651 -5.29 -21.78 -3.28
CA LEU A 651 -5.36 -22.77 -2.19
C LEU A 651 -5.98 -24.11 -2.64
N ILE A 652 -7.04 -24.08 -3.45
CA ILE A 652 -7.65 -25.29 -4.02
C ILE A 652 -6.66 -26.04 -4.93
N LEU A 653 -5.89 -25.31 -5.73
CA LEU A 653 -4.88 -25.89 -6.61
C LEU A 653 -3.74 -26.52 -5.81
N GLU A 654 -3.31 -25.88 -4.72
CA GLU A 654 -2.29 -26.40 -3.81
C GLU A 654 -2.76 -27.71 -3.15
N LEU A 655 -3.95 -27.73 -2.57
CA LEU A 655 -4.56 -28.93 -1.97
C LEU A 655 -4.77 -30.07 -3.00
N LYS A 656 -5.05 -29.76 -4.26
CA LYS A 656 -5.17 -30.76 -5.34
C LYS A 656 -3.81 -31.27 -5.82
N SER A 657 -2.73 -30.49 -5.69
CA SER A 657 -1.40 -30.89 -6.13
C SER A 657 -0.67 -31.79 -5.12
N GLU A 658 -1.07 -31.78 -3.86
CA GLU A 658 -0.51 -32.62 -2.79
C GLU A 658 -1.15 -34.04 -2.71
N GLY A 659 -2.01 -34.40 -3.61
CA GLY A 659 -2.71 -35.70 -3.71
C GLY A 659 -2.28 -36.54 -4.92
#